data_84e34b6d23d867655f2303425c76cd43
#
_entry.id   84e34b6d23d867655f2303425c76cd43
#
_cell.length_a   1.000
_cell.length_b   1.000
_cell.length_c   1.000
_cell.angle_alpha   90.00
_cell.angle_beta   90.00
_cell.angle_gamma   90.00
#
_symmetry.space_group_name_H-M   'P 1'
#
loop_
_entity.id
_entity.type
_entity.pdbx_description
1 polymer ?
#
loop_
_entity_poly.entity_id
_entity_poly.type
_entity_poly.pdbx_seq_one_letter_code
_entity_poly.pdbx_strand_id
1 'polypeptide(L)'
;MKKIILSVAALAAITVTGQQKDSLQVKDVDEVVLTASRKKESIKEVPSSVTIVSQKQIQSQLTVNSDITNILQYTVPSLATSSGMTTNSGQTLRGRQVLVLIDGIPQSTPLRNGSRDIRSIDPSVIERIEVIKGATSIYGNGSDGGIINYITKKSNGEKTISGQSQVGITGQLYEGTLGVRASQFLTGKITPKFDYAVSLAYERTGYMKDADGVSLSPTSSPAKMDNYNGMLKLGYNLNGNQRIEASYIGYASKSDLNLGLKTGKYGMTPTIGEGSAKNQETTPQGTPRNHNFKLSYDNRNLWKGTALNINLYLQDFRTVYGYSDTFLNGGQSNVISKKKGARFNFDTQLWNTQNSQGEVIYGADILNDQTVQKLEDGRYWTPDMDMTNIAPFMLVKIDLFKKLILKGGLRYENIKVKVGDFNTLSTIKNDGTFTKSIFVKGGDLEYNALVGNIGFRYNFNPQINLFGSFSQSYSINELGRILRTSTAETINQLETKPIIVNNYELGATGQITKWLNYEITSYVSTSKLGATFVQSPDRSLMIQRAPEVVYGVEGFLQFTPARWINFGGSYSWMEGITSPKDDGDYSTKINNSRISAPKVLAYIQVRPIRGLSVGLDMLHAFGQNRFQPNAKTGSYTYGEGRVPEYTVFNFKSSYEINKSWRVAGGIENLLNRSYQPAIAWWAARDSDFVNALGTRGTLMVEYRF
;
A
#
# COMPACT_ATOMS: atom_id res chain seq x y z
N MET A 1 20.85 -5.35 30.59
CA MET A 1 19.87 -6.28 29.97
C MET A 1 19.41 -7.43 30.89
N LYS A 2 20.25 -8.15 31.67
CA LYS A 2 19.78 -9.24 32.55
C LYS A 2 18.81 -8.83 33.66
N LYS A 3 18.83 -7.60 34.17
CA LYS A 3 17.94 -7.15 35.27
C LYS A 3 16.54 -6.72 34.79
N ILE A 4 16.36 -6.32 33.53
CA ILE A 4 15.05 -5.94 32.99
C ILE A 4 14.22 -7.15 32.57
N ILE A 5 14.87 -8.23 32.11
CA ILE A 5 14.20 -9.50 31.75
C ILE A 5 13.64 -10.20 32.99
N LEU A 6 14.29 -10.09 34.16
CA LEU A 6 13.77 -10.67 35.40
C LEU A 6 12.56 -9.93 35.96
N SER A 7 12.43 -8.62 35.71
CA SER A 7 11.27 -7.83 36.19
C SER A 7 10.00 -8.09 35.39
N VAL A 8 10.09 -8.51 34.14
CA VAL A 8 8.92 -8.90 33.31
C VAL A 8 8.47 -10.34 33.62
N ALA A 9 9.38 -11.21 34.01
CA ALA A 9 9.05 -12.59 34.41
C ALA A 9 8.37 -12.68 35.80
N ALA A 10 8.61 -11.73 36.68
CA ALA A 10 8.05 -11.71 38.04
C ALA A 10 6.57 -11.27 38.11
N LEU A 11 6.00 -10.64 37.04
CA LEU A 11 4.58 -10.29 36.96
C LEU A 11 3.68 -11.42 36.46
N ALA A 12 4.24 -12.57 36.08
CA ALA A 12 3.48 -13.71 35.52
C ALA A 12 3.01 -14.74 36.57
N ALA A 13 3.28 -14.53 37.85
CA ALA A 13 2.94 -15.46 38.92
C ALA A 13 1.86 -14.88 39.87
N ILE A 14 0.69 -14.50 39.34
CA ILE A 14 -0.52 -14.28 40.15
C ILE A 14 -1.57 -15.29 39.75
N THR A 15 -1.94 -16.07 40.73
CA THR A 15 -2.81 -17.25 40.78
C THR A 15 -4.16 -17.08 40.08
N VAL A 16 -4.48 -18.11 39.31
CA VAL A 16 -5.80 -18.38 38.72
C VAL A 16 -6.78 -18.86 39.76
N THR A 17 -7.77 -18.06 40.08
CA THR A 17 -9.06 -18.56 40.64
C THR A 17 -10.18 -17.64 40.16
N GLY A 18 -11.18 -18.22 39.50
CA GLY A 18 -12.46 -17.53 39.20
C GLY A 18 -12.94 -17.68 37.75
N GLN A 19 -13.42 -18.87 37.41
CA GLN A 19 -14.24 -19.02 36.20
C GLN A 19 -15.63 -18.43 36.45
N GLN A 20 -15.94 -17.30 35.83
CA GLN A 20 -17.31 -16.86 35.63
C GLN A 20 -17.60 -16.92 34.12
N LYS A 21 -18.63 -17.73 33.78
CA LYS A 21 -19.13 -17.86 32.41
C LYS A 21 -19.74 -16.53 31.97
N ASP A 22 -19.01 -15.77 31.18
CA ASP A 22 -19.60 -14.73 30.37
C ASP A 22 -19.54 -15.18 28.90
N SER A 23 -20.71 -15.39 28.32
CA SER A 23 -20.88 -15.70 26.91
C SER A 23 -20.58 -14.44 26.06
N LEU A 24 -19.30 -14.13 25.87
CA LEU A 24 -18.91 -13.28 24.76
C LEU A 24 -19.17 -14.10 23.49
N GLN A 25 -20.32 -13.89 22.88
CA GLN A 25 -20.54 -14.32 21.51
C GLN A 25 -19.34 -13.80 20.68
N VAL A 26 -18.53 -14.74 20.20
CA VAL A 26 -17.68 -14.49 19.04
C VAL A 26 -18.68 -14.13 17.95
N LYS A 27 -18.86 -12.84 17.68
CA LYS A 27 -19.51 -12.44 16.43
C LYS A 27 -18.72 -13.14 15.34
N ASP A 28 -19.41 -14.03 14.66
CA ASP A 28 -18.87 -14.80 13.56
C ASP A 28 -18.09 -13.88 12.62
N VAL A 29 -16.95 -14.37 12.17
CA VAL A 29 -16.13 -13.77 11.10
C VAL A 29 -16.92 -13.73 9.77
N ASP A 30 -18.23 -13.96 9.83
CA ASP A 30 -19.10 -14.28 8.71
C ASP A 30 -19.51 -13.10 7.83
N GLU A 31 -19.14 -11.87 8.14
CA GLU A 31 -19.49 -10.76 7.26
C GLU A 31 -18.35 -9.73 7.13
N VAL A 32 -17.24 -10.22 6.59
CA VAL A 32 -16.22 -9.27 6.11
C VAL A 32 -16.71 -8.72 4.78
N VAL A 33 -17.17 -7.47 4.80
CA VAL A 33 -17.71 -6.78 3.64
C VAL A 33 -16.59 -6.14 2.86
N LEU A 34 -16.40 -6.57 1.61
CA LEU A 34 -15.52 -5.95 0.64
C LEU A 34 -16.27 -4.84 -0.10
N THR A 35 -15.66 -3.66 -0.24
CA THR A 35 -16.20 -2.55 -1.04
C THR A 35 -15.36 -2.25 -2.29
N ALA A 36 -14.18 -2.86 -2.37
CA ALA A 36 -13.29 -2.71 -3.52
C ALA A 36 -13.80 -3.40 -4.81
N SER A 37 -14.97 -4.04 -4.78
CA SER A 37 -15.70 -4.56 -5.96
C SER A 37 -16.84 -3.64 -6.43
N ARG A 38 -16.85 -2.38 -5.99
CA ARG A 38 -17.87 -1.34 -6.24
C ARG A 38 -19.21 -1.55 -5.52
N LYS A 39 -19.40 -2.66 -4.88
CA LYS A 39 -20.55 -3.00 -4.04
C LYS A 39 -20.05 -3.62 -2.74
N LYS A 40 -20.85 -3.47 -1.69
CA LYS A 40 -20.64 -4.22 -0.45
C LYS A 40 -20.98 -5.70 -0.68
N GLU A 41 -20.01 -6.57 -0.59
CA GLU A 41 -20.19 -8.00 -0.76
C GLU A 41 -19.35 -8.81 0.24
N SER A 42 -19.76 -10.04 0.49
CA SER A 42 -18.99 -10.97 1.33
C SER A 42 -17.73 -11.43 0.58
N ILE A 43 -16.64 -11.60 1.31
CA ILE A 43 -15.41 -12.21 0.75
C ILE A 43 -15.66 -13.62 0.18
N LYS A 44 -16.66 -14.33 0.71
CA LYS A 44 -17.11 -15.65 0.24
C LYS A 44 -17.79 -15.62 -1.14
N GLU A 45 -18.01 -14.42 -1.68
CA GLU A 45 -18.63 -14.22 -3.00
C GLU A 45 -17.63 -13.74 -4.06
N VAL A 46 -16.38 -13.49 -3.66
CA VAL A 46 -15.36 -12.94 -4.56
C VAL A 46 -14.53 -14.07 -5.17
N PRO A 47 -14.45 -14.17 -6.51
CA PRO A 47 -13.67 -15.21 -7.19
C PRO A 47 -12.19 -14.81 -7.39
N SER A 48 -11.57 -14.20 -6.39
CA SER A 48 -10.15 -13.81 -6.40
C SER A 48 -9.60 -13.81 -4.99
N SER A 49 -8.27 -13.84 -4.86
CA SER A 49 -7.59 -13.70 -3.57
C SER A 49 -7.71 -12.28 -3.05
N VAL A 50 -8.24 -12.15 -1.85
CA VAL A 50 -8.45 -10.88 -1.16
C VAL A 50 -7.90 -10.97 0.26
N THR A 51 -7.12 -9.98 0.67
CA THR A 51 -6.70 -9.84 2.06
C THR A 51 -7.42 -8.65 2.70
N ILE A 52 -8.07 -8.87 3.83
CA ILE A 52 -8.65 -7.79 4.63
C ILE A 52 -7.86 -7.66 5.92
N VAL A 53 -7.27 -6.49 6.13
CA VAL A 53 -6.63 -6.13 7.39
C VAL A 53 -7.65 -5.41 8.24
N SER A 54 -8.13 -6.07 9.28
CA SER A 54 -9.16 -5.54 10.18
C SER A 54 -8.62 -4.40 11.05
N GLN A 55 -9.52 -3.56 11.56
CA GLN A 55 -9.18 -2.51 12.52
C GLN A 55 -8.37 -3.05 13.71
N LYS A 56 -8.74 -4.23 14.21
CA LYS A 56 -8.04 -4.89 15.32
C LYS A 56 -6.59 -5.26 14.97
N GLN A 57 -6.34 -5.74 13.75
CA GLN A 57 -4.98 -6.02 13.28
C GLN A 57 -4.19 -4.72 13.09
N ILE A 58 -4.80 -3.67 12.52
CA ILE A 58 -4.18 -2.34 12.39
C ILE A 58 -3.79 -1.80 13.76
N GLN A 59 -4.70 -1.80 14.74
CA GLN A 59 -4.46 -1.35 16.10
C GLN A 59 -3.38 -2.18 16.81
N SER A 60 -3.31 -3.47 16.55
CA SER A 60 -2.28 -4.35 17.09
C SER A 60 -0.91 -4.03 16.47
N GLN A 61 -0.81 -3.77 15.18
CA GLN A 61 0.45 -3.39 14.52
C GLN A 61 0.91 -1.98 14.90
N LEU A 62 -0.03 -1.04 15.11
CA LEU A 62 0.27 0.32 15.60
C LEU A 62 1.01 0.33 16.94
N THR A 63 0.87 -0.71 17.77
CA THR A 63 1.64 -0.82 19.02
C THR A 63 3.13 -1.10 18.78
N VAL A 64 3.50 -1.52 17.57
CA VAL A 64 4.88 -1.80 17.17
C VAL A 64 5.43 -0.67 16.30
N ASN A 65 4.69 -0.32 15.23
CA ASN A 65 5.12 0.67 14.25
C ASN A 65 3.90 1.36 13.62
N SER A 66 3.93 2.70 13.54
CA SER A 66 2.88 3.52 12.93
C SER A 66 2.99 3.63 11.41
N ASP A 67 4.07 3.21 10.80
CA ASP A 67 4.25 3.23 9.35
C ASP A 67 3.34 2.21 8.67
N ILE A 68 2.42 2.69 7.83
CA ILE A 68 1.46 1.85 7.12
C ILE A 68 2.13 0.81 6.21
N THR A 69 3.30 1.11 5.62
CA THR A 69 4.02 0.15 4.77
C THR A 69 4.58 -1.02 5.60
N ASN A 70 4.94 -0.74 6.85
CA ASN A 70 5.37 -1.76 7.80
C ASN A 70 4.17 -2.62 8.24
N ILE A 71 3.02 -1.99 8.55
CA ILE A 71 1.79 -2.74 8.87
C ILE A 71 1.43 -3.70 7.73
N LEU A 72 1.46 -3.21 6.49
CA LEU A 72 1.12 -4.01 5.30
C LEU A 72 2.09 -5.18 5.07
N GLN A 73 3.40 -5.00 5.30
CA GLN A 73 4.37 -6.09 5.10
C GLN A 73 4.16 -7.28 6.04
N TYR A 74 3.59 -7.06 7.25
CA TYR A 74 3.25 -8.11 8.21
C TYR A 74 1.83 -8.67 8.04
N THR A 75 0.99 -8.03 7.23
CA THR A 75 -0.42 -8.41 7.09
C THR A 75 -0.81 -8.87 5.68
N VAL A 76 0.01 -8.55 4.67
CA VAL A 76 -0.25 -8.92 3.26
C VAL A 76 0.90 -9.79 2.74
N PRO A 77 0.67 -11.11 2.58
CA PRO A 77 1.74 -12.07 2.27
C PRO A 77 2.53 -11.74 1.00
N SER A 78 1.87 -11.47 -0.11
CA SER A 78 2.47 -11.25 -1.43
C SER A 78 2.92 -9.81 -1.71
N LEU A 79 2.75 -8.91 -0.73
CA LEU A 79 3.33 -7.57 -0.82
C LEU A 79 4.82 -7.66 -0.46
N ALA A 80 5.69 -7.10 -1.27
CA ALA A 80 7.13 -7.05 -1.00
C ALA A 80 7.40 -6.36 0.35
N THR A 81 8.54 -6.69 0.98
CA THR A 81 8.93 -6.08 2.26
C THR A 81 9.07 -4.57 2.12
N SER A 82 8.82 -3.85 3.21
CA SER A 82 9.02 -2.39 3.26
C SER A 82 10.48 -2.05 2.94
N SER A 83 10.65 -0.96 2.22
CA SER A 83 12.00 -0.43 1.93
C SER A 83 12.72 0.07 3.19
N GLY A 84 12.00 0.28 4.30
CA GLY A 84 12.52 1.01 5.45
C GLY A 84 12.81 2.48 5.17
N MET A 85 12.50 2.97 3.96
CA MET A 85 12.73 4.33 3.49
C MET A 85 11.45 5.17 3.59
N THR A 86 11.55 6.46 3.32
CA THR A 86 10.39 7.38 3.25
C THR A 86 9.49 7.15 2.04
N THR A 87 9.91 6.29 1.12
CA THR A 87 9.16 5.91 -0.07
C THR A 87 8.78 4.43 -0.02
N ASN A 88 7.78 4.04 -0.78
CA ASN A 88 7.41 2.64 -1.00
C ASN A 88 8.06 2.04 -2.26
N SER A 89 9.26 2.50 -2.60
CA SER A 89 10.04 1.93 -3.72
C SER A 89 10.31 0.45 -3.51
N GLY A 90 10.08 -0.36 -4.55
CA GLY A 90 10.23 -1.81 -4.52
C GLY A 90 9.13 -2.55 -3.77
N GLN A 91 8.17 -1.88 -3.13
CA GLN A 91 7.05 -2.50 -2.43
C GLN A 91 5.92 -2.85 -3.43
N THR A 92 6.18 -3.83 -4.26
CA THR A 92 5.25 -4.34 -5.28
C THR A 92 4.32 -5.40 -4.70
N LEU A 93 3.16 -5.60 -5.33
CA LEU A 93 2.24 -6.70 -5.06
C LEU A 93 2.31 -7.69 -6.22
N ARG A 94 2.69 -8.94 -5.93
CA ARG A 94 2.90 -9.96 -6.97
C ARG A 94 3.82 -9.49 -8.12
N GLY A 95 4.90 -8.75 -7.78
CA GLY A 95 5.88 -8.26 -8.74
C GLY A 95 5.43 -7.09 -9.62
N ARG A 96 4.26 -6.47 -9.33
CA ARG A 96 3.71 -5.35 -10.09
C ARG A 96 3.31 -4.19 -9.20
N GLN A 97 3.12 -3.03 -9.79
CA GLN A 97 2.65 -1.84 -9.06
C GLN A 97 1.19 -1.98 -8.64
N VAL A 98 0.83 -1.33 -7.53
CA VAL A 98 -0.51 -1.34 -6.97
C VAL A 98 -1.21 0.00 -7.18
N LEU A 99 -2.52 -0.05 -7.36
CA LEU A 99 -3.38 1.13 -7.27
C LEU A 99 -3.79 1.34 -5.82
N VAL A 100 -3.44 2.48 -5.26
CA VAL A 100 -3.80 2.85 -3.89
C VAL A 100 -5.01 3.76 -3.89
N LEU A 101 -5.99 3.43 -3.05
CA LEU A 101 -7.24 4.18 -2.91
C LEU A 101 -7.47 4.55 -1.44
N ILE A 102 -8.14 5.70 -1.20
CA ILE A 102 -8.74 6.05 0.09
C ILE A 102 -10.25 6.22 -0.14
N ASP A 103 -11.07 5.38 0.49
CA ASP A 103 -12.53 5.35 0.27
C ASP A 103 -12.90 5.34 -1.23
N GLY A 104 -12.09 4.65 -2.05
CA GLY A 104 -12.25 4.57 -3.50
C GLY A 104 -11.65 5.73 -4.30
N ILE A 105 -11.05 6.77 -3.68
CA ILE A 105 -10.36 7.87 -4.38
C ILE A 105 -8.92 7.45 -4.71
N PRO A 106 -8.48 7.51 -5.99
CA PRO A 106 -7.11 7.15 -6.37
C PRO A 106 -6.07 8.08 -5.74
N GLN A 107 -5.11 7.49 -5.05
CA GLN A 107 -3.91 8.18 -4.53
C GLN A 107 -2.74 8.07 -5.50
N SER A 108 -2.61 6.94 -6.18
CA SER A 108 -1.60 6.73 -7.21
C SER A 108 -1.89 7.56 -8.46
N THR A 109 -0.85 7.98 -9.16
CA THR A 109 -0.95 8.56 -10.49
C THR A 109 -0.09 7.76 -11.48
N PRO A 110 -0.69 7.21 -12.53
CA PRO A 110 0.04 6.48 -13.54
C PRO A 110 0.91 7.39 -14.43
N LEU A 111 0.67 8.69 -14.43
CA LEU A 111 1.49 9.66 -15.15
C LEU A 111 2.90 9.76 -14.56
N ARG A 112 2.99 9.88 -13.23
CA ARG A 112 4.26 9.92 -12.50
C ARG A 112 4.05 9.55 -11.03
N ASN A 113 4.20 8.28 -10.68
CA ASN A 113 4.08 7.84 -9.30
C ASN A 113 5.26 8.36 -8.44
N GLY A 114 4.92 9.05 -7.37
CA GLY A 114 5.88 9.57 -6.39
C GLY A 114 6.42 8.51 -5.43
N SER A 115 5.98 7.25 -5.52
CA SER A 115 6.32 6.16 -4.61
C SER A 115 6.09 6.52 -3.12
N ARG A 116 5.03 7.31 -2.85
CA ARG A 116 4.55 7.67 -1.51
C ARG A 116 3.04 7.54 -1.36
N ASP A 117 2.38 6.98 -2.34
CA ASP A 117 0.94 6.77 -2.41
C ASP A 117 0.44 5.81 -1.30
N ILE A 118 1.17 4.74 -0.99
CA ILE A 118 0.85 3.84 0.14
C ILE A 118 0.86 4.60 1.47
N ARG A 119 1.75 5.60 1.64
CA ARG A 119 1.94 6.38 2.88
C ARG A 119 1.06 7.64 2.96
N SER A 120 -0.02 7.71 2.22
CA SER A 120 -0.84 8.91 2.06
C SER A 120 -1.91 9.11 3.13
N ILE A 121 -1.91 8.27 4.18
CA ILE A 121 -2.92 8.27 5.25
C ILE A 121 -2.33 7.77 6.57
N ASP A 122 -2.85 8.27 7.69
CA ASP A 122 -2.51 7.76 9.02
C ASP A 122 -3.37 6.52 9.37
N PRO A 123 -2.74 5.44 9.90
CA PRO A 123 -3.48 4.22 10.26
C PRO A 123 -4.58 4.41 11.31
N SER A 124 -4.51 5.46 12.15
CA SER A 124 -5.53 5.69 13.19
C SER A 124 -6.91 6.03 12.64
N VAL A 125 -6.99 6.58 11.40
CA VAL A 125 -8.27 6.90 10.77
C VAL A 125 -8.85 5.74 9.96
N ILE A 126 -8.10 4.64 9.80
CA ILE A 126 -8.49 3.49 9.00
C ILE A 126 -9.38 2.54 9.82
N GLU A 127 -10.51 2.15 9.24
CA GLU A 127 -11.39 1.10 9.75
C GLU A 127 -10.89 -0.30 9.34
N ARG A 128 -10.51 -0.45 8.06
CA ARG A 128 -9.92 -1.66 7.51
C ARG A 128 -9.16 -1.36 6.22
N ILE A 129 -8.30 -2.28 5.82
CA ILE A 129 -7.61 -2.22 4.52
C ILE A 129 -8.09 -3.39 3.69
N GLU A 130 -8.54 -3.12 2.47
CA GLU A 130 -8.96 -4.12 1.50
C GLU A 130 -7.88 -4.25 0.43
N VAL A 131 -7.31 -5.44 0.26
CA VAL A 131 -6.28 -5.72 -0.75
C VAL A 131 -6.82 -6.77 -1.72
N ILE A 132 -7.14 -6.35 -2.95
CA ILE A 132 -7.44 -7.24 -4.06
C ILE A 132 -6.13 -7.52 -4.79
N LYS A 133 -5.76 -8.78 -4.93
CA LYS A 133 -4.47 -9.18 -5.51
C LYS A 133 -4.64 -9.55 -6.98
N GLY A 134 -3.59 -9.25 -7.78
CA GLY A 134 -3.59 -9.46 -9.21
C GLY A 134 -4.22 -8.32 -10.01
N ALA A 135 -3.96 -8.31 -11.31
CA ALA A 135 -4.49 -7.31 -12.23
C ALA A 135 -6.01 -7.24 -12.17
N THR A 136 -6.58 -6.06 -12.22
CA THR A 136 -8.04 -5.86 -12.21
C THR A 136 -8.42 -4.59 -12.97
N SER A 137 -9.56 -4.63 -13.66
CA SER A 137 -10.12 -3.46 -14.35
C SER A 137 -11.13 -2.66 -13.54
N ILE A 138 -11.50 -3.16 -12.35
CA ILE A 138 -12.64 -2.62 -11.58
C ILE A 138 -12.51 -1.12 -11.28
N TYR A 139 -11.31 -0.64 -10.93
CA TYR A 139 -11.06 0.75 -10.58
C TYR A 139 -10.21 1.50 -11.61
N GLY A 140 -9.90 0.88 -12.75
CA GLY A 140 -9.25 1.51 -13.91
C GLY A 140 -7.73 1.46 -13.89
N ASN A 141 -7.15 2.49 -14.47
CA ASN A 141 -5.73 2.61 -14.81
C ASN A 141 -4.77 2.46 -13.61
N GLY A 142 -3.76 1.59 -13.76
CA GLY A 142 -2.65 1.44 -12.80
C GLY A 142 -2.81 0.31 -11.77
N SER A 143 -3.78 -0.60 -11.93
CA SER A 143 -4.02 -1.72 -11.01
C SER A 143 -3.37 -3.03 -11.46
N ASP A 144 -2.12 -2.98 -11.93
CA ASP A 144 -1.41 -4.11 -12.53
C ASP A 144 -1.08 -5.23 -11.52
N GLY A 145 -0.74 -4.87 -10.28
CA GLY A 145 -0.51 -5.81 -9.18
C GLY A 145 -1.74 -6.02 -8.32
N GLY A 146 -2.73 -5.16 -8.45
CA GLY A 146 -3.94 -5.16 -7.65
C GLY A 146 -4.25 -3.81 -7.04
N ILE A 147 -5.09 -3.83 -6.00
CA ILE A 147 -5.61 -2.63 -5.34
C ILE A 147 -5.35 -2.73 -3.84
N ILE A 148 -4.90 -1.63 -3.22
CA ILE A 148 -4.94 -1.40 -1.79
C ILE A 148 -5.93 -0.28 -1.53
N ASN A 149 -7.06 -0.58 -0.88
CA ASN A 149 -8.10 0.41 -0.58
C ASN A 149 -8.21 0.61 0.93
N TYR A 150 -7.85 1.79 1.40
CA TYR A 150 -8.02 2.20 2.79
C TYR A 150 -9.45 2.66 3.01
N ILE A 151 -10.21 1.90 3.80
CA ILE A 151 -11.55 2.28 4.22
C ILE A 151 -11.44 3.01 5.54
N THR A 152 -11.85 4.28 5.55
CA THR A 152 -11.75 5.12 6.74
C THR A 152 -12.96 4.97 7.65
N LYS A 153 -12.74 5.24 8.94
CA LYS A 153 -13.75 5.16 9.98
C LYS A 153 -15.00 5.96 9.63
N LYS A 154 -16.15 5.48 10.07
CA LYS A 154 -17.47 6.11 9.87
C LYS A 154 -18.12 6.39 11.21
N SER A 155 -19.23 7.12 11.17
CA SER A 155 -20.13 7.19 12.30
C SER A 155 -20.76 5.83 12.57
N ASN A 156 -20.75 5.39 13.84
CA ASN A 156 -21.51 4.22 14.29
C ASN A 156 -22.98 4.52 14.53
N GLY A 157 -23.33 5.81 14.62
CA GLY A 157 -24.69 6.31 14.68
C GLY A 157 -25.52 5.91 15.92
N GLU A 158 -24.91 5.43 16.98
CA GLU A 158 -25.62 4.94 18.17
C GLU A 158 -25.81 6.03 19.24
N LYS A 159 -24.76 6.83 19.49
CA LYS A 159 -24.75 7.88 20.52
C LYS A 159 -24.69 9.27 19.91
N THR A 160 -25.06 10.31 20.68
CA THR A 160 -24.83 11.70 20.29
C THR A 160 -23.35 12.01 20.14
N ILE A 161 -22.53 11.47 21.06
CA ILE A 161 -21.06 11.54 20.99
C ILE A 161 -20.46 10.27 21.57
N SER A 162 -19.46 9.76 20.91
CA SER A 162 -18.53 8.75 21.39
C SER A 162 -17.15 9.05 20.79
N GLY A 163 -16.11 8.56 21.44
CA GLY A 163 -14.78 8.91 20.96
C GLY A 163 -13.69 8.00 21.49
N GLN A 164 -12.50 8.20 20.91
CA GLN A 164 -11.28 7.52 21.28
C GLN A 164 -10.14 8.54 21.25
N SER A 165 -9.51 8.75 22.41
CA SER A 165 -8.29 9.54 22.55
C SER A 165 -7.12 8.59 22.72
N GLN A 166 -6.00 8.83 22.05
CA GLN A 166 -4.81 8.00 22.16
C GLN A 166 -3.58 8.89 22.24
N VAL A 167 -2.70 8.60 23.18
CA VAL A 167 -1.38 9.21 23.29
C VAL A 167 -0.32 8.13 23.42
N GLY A 168 0.85 8.36 22.83
CA GLY A 168 1.92 7.39 22.87
C GLY A 168 3.29 8.03 22.71
N ILE A 169 4.28 7.27 23.15
CA ILE A 169 5.69 7.56 22.95
C ILE A 169 6.36 6.40 22.25
N THR A 170 7.37 6.70 21.45
CA THR A 170 8.20 5.70 20.78
C THR A 170 9.66 6.12 20.84
N GLY A 171 10.57 5.17 20.89
CA GLY A 171 12.00 5.50 20.96
C GLY A 171 12.90 4.29 21.04
N GLN A 172 14.19 4.54 20.96
CA GLN A 172 15.28 3.58 21.13
C GLN A 172 16.08 3.97 22.37
N LEU A 173 16.98 3.12 22.87
CA LEU A 173 17.83 3.41 24.02
C LEU A 173 19.02 4.33 23.66
N TYR A 174 18.80 5.24 22.72
CA TYR A 174 19.79 6.20 22.25
C TYR A 174 19.24 7.62 22.35
N GLU A 175 20.12 8.59 22.54
CA GLU A 175 19.76 10.00 22.61
C GLU A 175 19.09 10.50 21.31
N GLY A 176 18.09 11.38 21.45
CA GLY A 176 17.40 12.05 20.36
C GLY A 176 16.39 11.16 19.60
N THR A 177 16.16 9.91 20.05
CA THR A 177 15.27 8.95 19.37
C THR A 177 13.83 8.99 19.84
N LEU A 178 13.52 9.79 20.90
CA LEU A 178 12.17 9.89 21.43
C LEU A 178 11.24 10.57 20.44
N GLY A 179 10.16 9.88 20.11
CA GLY A 179 9.02 10.36 19.34
C GLY A 179 7.75 10.37 20.17
N VAL A 180 6.77 11.16 19.73
CA VAL A 180 5.47 11.30 20.39
C VAL A 180 4.36 11.16 19.36
N ARG A 181 3.22 10.61 19.79
CA ARG A 181 2.03 10.47 18.96
C ARG A 181 0.79 10.83 19.79
N ALA A 182 -0.14 11.55 19.17
CA ALA A 182 -1.46 11.83 19.72
C ALA A 182 -2.51 11.69 18.63
N SER A 183 -3.65 11.08 18.95
CA SER A 183 -4.79 11.04 18.04
C SER A 183 -6.12 11.12 18.79
N GLN A 184 -7.09 11.78 18.17
CA GLN A 184 -8.45 11.92 18.65
C GLN A 184 -9.42 11.50 17.56
N PHE A 185 -10.34 10.61 17.88
CA PHE A 185 -11.47 10.26 17.04
C PHE A 185 -12.77 10.56 17.78
N LEU A 186 -13.68 11.27 17.14
CA LEU A 186 -15.01 11.59 17.63
C LEU A 186 -16.04 11.17 16.59
N THR A 187 -17.16 10.63 17.06
CA THR A 187 -18.25 10.23 16.18
C THR A 187 -19.58 10.29 16.93
N GLY A 188 -20.67 10.54 16.19
CA GLY A 188 -21.98 10.57 16.78
C GLY A 188 -23.10 10.99 15.83
N LYS A 189 -24.29 11.15 16.40
CA LYS A 189 -25.48 11.71 15.75
C LYS A 189 -25.85 13.03 16.38
N ILE A 190 -25.94 14.09 15.57
CA ILE A 190 -26.48 15.38 16.01
C ILE A 190 -28.02 15.32 15.99
N THR A 191 -28.58 14.64 14.99
CA THR A 191 -30.00 14.33 14.87
C THR A 191 -30.18 12.91 14.36
N PRO A 192 -31.39 12.32 14.38
CA PRO A 192 -31.63 11.00 13.78
C PRO A 192 -31.22 10.87 12.31
N LYS A 193 -31.17 11.99 11.60
CA LYS A 193 -30.81 12.05 10.17
C LYS A 193 -29.37 12.48 9.91
N PHE A 194 -28.72 13.17 10.85
CA PHE A 194 -27.40 13.79 10.66
C PHE A 194 -26.37 13.16 11.59
N ASP A 195 -25.36 12.55 11.02
CA ASP A 195 -24.24 11.94 11.73
C ASP A 195 -22.89 12.53 11.28
N TYR A 196 -21.87 12.36 12.14
CA TYR A 196 -20.53 12.85 11.91
C TYR A 196 -19.46 11.88 12.39
N ALA A 197 -18.27 11.96 11.77
CA ALA A 197 -17.03 11.36 12.24
C ALA A 197 -15.89 12.35 12.00
N VAL A 198 -15.11 12.63 13.04
CA VAL A 198 -13.96 13.55 13.01
C VAL A 198 -12.75 12.83 13.56
N SER A 199 -11.61 12.97 12.93
CA SER A 199 -10.35 12.48 13.47
C SER A 199 -9.23 13.49 13.25
N LEU A 200 -8.35 13.61 14.25
CA LEU A 200 -7.10 14.34 14.17
C LEU A 200 -5.99 13.43 14.68
N ALA A 201 -4.86 13.40 14.00
CA ALA A 201 -3.67 12.69 14.47
C ALA A 201 -2.43 13.53 14.19
N TYR A 202 -1.51 13.50 15.15
CA TYR A 202 -0.19 14.09 15.07
C TYR A 202 0.84 13.08 15.53
N GLU A 203 1.93 12.97 14.83
CA GLU A 203 3.07 12.16 15.21
C GLU A 203 4.36 12.92 14.89
N ARG A 204 5.27 12.97 15.87
CA ARG A 204 6.66 13.37 15.67
C ARG A 204 7.55 12.19 15.97
N THR A 205 8.35 11.76 14.98
CA THR A 205 9.39 10.74 15.20
C THR A 205 10.66 11.37 15.73
N GLY A 206 11.42 10.63 16.55
CA GLY A 206 12.80 10.98 16.88
C GLY A 206 13.78 10.59 15.76
N TYR A 207 15.07 10.73 15.99
CA TYR A 207 16.08 10.12 15.14
C TYR A 207 15.90 8.61 15.14
N MET A 208 16.16 8.01 14.00
CA MET A 208 16.14 6.56 13.86
C MET A 208 17.57 6.05 13.73
N LYS A 209 17.89 5.04 14.52
CA LYS A 209 19.24 4.45 14.59
C LYS A 209 19.17 2.95 14.29
N ASP A 210 20.25 2.44 13.73
CA ASP A 210 20.41 1.01 13.51
C ASP A 210 20.69 0.24 14.81
N ALA A 211 21.00 -1.06 14.70
CA ALA A 211 21.26 -1.92 15.84
C ALA A 211 22.51 -1.52 16.65
N ASP A 212 23.44 -0.82 16.04
CA ASP A 212 24.69 -0.35 16.63
C ASP A 212 24.62 1.10 17.12
N GLY A 213 23.46 1.76 16.99
CA GLY A 213 23.22 3.15 17.43
C GLY A 213 23.69 4.21 16.43
N VAL A 214 24.02 3.83 15.20
CA VAL A 214 24.37 4.74 14.12
C VAL A 214 23.09 5.34 13.51
N SER A 215 23.08 6.64 13.23
CA SER A 215 21.92 7.32 12.65
C SER A 215 21.65 6.82 11.22
N LEU A 216 20.41 6.42 10.94
CA LEU A 216 20.01 5.99 9.61
C LEU A 216 20.10 7.15 8.62
N SER A 217 20.33 6.82 7.35
CA SER A 217 20.38 7.78 6.26
C SER A 217 19.10 8.61 6.17
N PRO A 218 19.17 9.93 5.96
CA PRO A 218 17.98 10.76 5.78
C PRO A 218 17.17 10.42 4.51
N THR A 219 17.74 9.71 3.55
CA THR A 219 17.01 9.18 2.39
C THR A 219 16.18 7.95 2.74
N SER A 220 16.66 7.12 3.66
CA SER A 220 15.93 5.94 4.15
C SER A 220 14.99 6.28 5.31
N SER A 221 15.44 7.11 6.22
CA SER A 221 14.67 7.50 7.41
C SER A 221 14.98 8.95 7.73
N PRO A 222 14.16 9.91 7.27
CA PRO A 222 14.44 11.31 7.52
C PRO A 222 14.51 11.60 9.02
N ALA A 223 15.44 12.45 9.36
CA ALA A 223 15.56 12.95 10.72
C ALA A 223 14.26 13.62 11.14
N LYS A 224 13.68 13.17 12.22
CA LYS A 224 12.52 13.76 12.89
C LYS A 224 11.41 14.18 11.90
N MET A 225 10.52 13.26 11.62
CA MET A 225 9.34 13.54 10.80
C MET A 225 8.19 14.05 11.65
N ASP A 226 7.59 15.15 11.25
CA ASP A 226 6.26 15.57 11.71
C ASP A 226 5.20 15.06 10.71
N ASN A 227 4.22 14.31 11.20
CA ASN A 227 3.10 13.79 10.42
C ASN A 227 1.79 14.35 10.98
N TYR A 228 0.92 14.83 10.11
CA TYR A 228 -0.38 15.38 10.45
C TYR A 228 -1.46 14.67 9.63
N ASN A 229 -2.54 14.28 10.27
CA ASN A 229 -3.71 13.74 9.58
C ASN A 229 -4.98 14.35 10.16
N GLY A 230 -5.92 14.68 9.26
CA GLY A 230 -7.25 15.17 9.60
C GLY A 230 -8.31 14.45 8.78
N MET A 231 -9.42 14.08 9.39
CA MET A 231 -10.58 13.50 8.73
C MET A 231 -11.86 14.15 9.26
N LEU A 232 -12.76 14.51 8.33
CA LEU A 232 -14.12 14.93 8.63
C LEU A 232 -15.07 14.19 7.69
N LYS A 233 -16.08 13.54 8.25
CA LYS A 233 -17.21 12.96 7.49
C LYS A 233 -18.52 13.48 8.08
N LEU A 234 -19.41 13.96 7.21
CA LEU A 234 -20.73 14.47 7.54
C LEU A 234 -21.75 13.71 6.70
N GLY A 235 -22.63 12.97 7.34
CA GLY A 235 -23.65 12.17 6.68
C GLY A 235 -25.04 12.65 6.98
N TYR A 236 -25.88 12.74 5.94
CA TYR A 236 -27.29 13.11 6.07
C TYR A 236 -28.20 12.09 5.37
N ASN A 237 -29.08 11.46 6.13
CA ASN A 237 -30.09 10.57 5.62
C ASN A 237 -31.33 11.40 5.23
N LEU A 238 -31.55 11.57 3.92
CA LEU A 238 -32.75 12.26 3.39
C LEU A 238 -34.01 11.48 3.79
N ASN A 239 -33.95 10.16 3.64
CA ASN A 239 -34.97 9.18 4.06
C ASN A 239 -34.33 7.82 4.30
N GLY A 240 -35.11 6.75 4.45
CA GLY A 240 -34.61 5.40 4.70
C GLY A 240 -33.74 4.80 3.57
N ASN A 241 -33.87 5.31 2.35
CA ASN A 241 -33.18 4.81 1.16
C ASN A 241 -32.09 5.74 0.62
N GLN A 242 -32.10 7.01 1.01
CA GLN A 242 -31.25 8.04 0.40
C GLN A 242 -30.32 8.67 1.45
N ARG A 243 -29.03 8.73 1.12
CA ARG A 243 -28.00 9.34 1.95
C ARG A 243 -27.07 10.22 1.12
N ILE A 244 -26.72 11.36 1.66
CA ILE A 244 -25.61 12.21 1.19
C ILE A 244 -24.49 12.15 2.23
N GLU A 245 -23.26 12.04 1.79
CA GLU A 245 -22.08 12.10 2.68
C GLU A 245 -21.01 13.00 2.05
N ALA A 246 -20.61 14.02 2.79
CA ALA A 246 -19.44 14.83 2.47
C ALA A 246 -18.26 14.38 3.33
N SER A 247 -17.08 14.20 2.74
CA SER A 247 -15.87 13.82 3.47
C SER A 247 -14.66 14.62 3.03
N TYR A 248 -13.80 14.92 3.99
CA TYR A 248 -12.46 15.45 3.82
C TYR A 248 -11.46 14.58 4.54
N ILE A 249 -10.36 14.25 3.86
CA ILE A 249 -9.24 13.54 4.45
C ILE A 249 -7.97 14.26 4.03
N GLY A 250 -7.24 14.78 5.00
CA GLY A 250 -5.97 15.48 4.82
C GLY A 250 -4.82 14.72 5.45
N TYR A 251 -3.69 14.66 4.76
CA TYR A 251 -2.43 14.13 5.27
C TYR A 251 -1.30 15.08 4.89
N ALA A 252 -0.40 15.34 5.84
CA ALA A 252 0.83 16.08 5.58
C ALA A 252 1.99 15.48 6.37
N SER A 253 3.18 15.53 5.81
CA SER A 253 4.42 15.17 6.50
C SER A 253 5.57 16.06 6.07
N LYS A 254 6.48 16.34 7.02
CA LYS A 254 7.71 17.09 6.78
C LYS A 254 8.84 16.56 7.64
N SER A 255 10.05 16.49 7.07
CA SER A 255 11.28 16.18 7.81
C SER A 255 11.89 17.41 8.46
N ASP A 256 12.70 17.18 9.48
CA ASP A 256 13.66 18.17 9.97
C ASP A 256 14.93 18.15 9.08
N LEU A 257 15.48 19.32 8.76
CA LEU A 257 16.69 19.48 7.91
C LEU A 257 18.02 19.37 8.71
N ASN A 258 18.00 18.74 9.88
CA ASN A 258 19.14 18.70 10.78
C ASN A 258 20.11 17.53 10.55
N LEU A 259 19.85 16.67 9.58
CA LEU A 259 20.69 15.50 9.32
C LEU A 259 21.12 15.48 7.85
N GLY A 260 22.41 15.53 7.61
CA GLY A 260 23.03 15.39 6.30
C GLY A 260 23.24 13.93 5.91
N LEU A 261 23.71 13.71 4.69
CA LEU A 261 24.00 12.41 4.12
C LEU A 261 25.50 12.18 4.07
N LYS A 262 25.97 11.05 4.64
CA LYS A 262 27.30 10.51 4.41
C LYS A 262 27.17 9.21 3.62
N THR A 263 27.53 9.27 2.36
CA THR A 263 27.46 8.13 1.45
C THR A 263 28.49 7.07 1.85
N GLY A 264 28.03 5.82 1.97
CA GLY A 264 28.86 4.66 2.22
C GLY A 264 29.39 4.03 0.95
N LYS A 265 29.64 2.71 1.00
CA LYS A 265 30.07 1.90 -0.13
C LYS A 265 29.24 0.63 -0.18
N TYR A 266 28.59 0.36 -1.30
CA TYR A 266 27.76 -0.82 -1.51
C TYR A 266 28.47 -2.11 -1.11
N GLY A 267 27.80 -2.94 -0.30
CA GLY A 267 28.31 -4.20 0.18
C GLY A 267 29.45 -4.11 1.23
N MET A 268 29.89 -2.90 1.61
CA MET A 268 30.99 -2.69 2.55
C MET A 268 30.58 -1.82 3.75
N THR A 269 30.21 -0.58 3.51
CA THR A 269 29.85 0.38 4.56
C THR A 269 28.52 1.03 4.26
N PRO A 270 27.57 1.08 5.21
CA PRO A 270 26.26 1.68 4.95
C PRO A 270 26.35 3.18 4.78
N THR A 271 25.44 3.72 3.98
CA THR A 271 25.14 5.14 3.91
C THR A 271 24.37 5.54 5.15
N ILE A 272 24.85 6.56 5.85
CA ILE A 272 24.36 6.99 7.17
C ILE A 272 23.96 8.47 7.19
N GLY A 273 23.28 8.88 8.26
CA GLY A 273 23.01 10.29 8.56
C GLY A 273 24.12 10.89 9.40
N GLU A 274 24.76 11.95 8.90
CA GLU A 274 25.82 12.68 9.59
C GLU A 274 25.80 14.16 9.22
N GLY A 275 26.09 15.05 10.15
CA GLY A 275 26.14 16.48 9.90
C GLY A 275 24.76 17.12 9.66
N SER A 276 24.69 18.16 8.84
CA SER A 276 23.48 18.95 8.58
C SER A 276 23.17 19.08 7.08
N ALA A 277 21.89 18.90 6.72
CA ALA A 277 21.39 19.10 5.36
C ALA A 277 21.13 20.59 5.00
N LYS A 278 21.19 21.52 5.95
CA LYS A 278 20.73 22.92 5.80
C LYS A 278 21.34 23.68 4.61
N ASN A 279 22.55 23.30 4.18
CA ASN A 279 23.22 23.98 3.06
C ASN A 279 22.80 23.47 1.67
N GLN A 280 22.10 22.33 1.61
CA GLN A 280 21.71 21.68 0.36
C GLN A 280 20.18 21.65 0.17
N GLU A 281 19.42 21.41 1.24
CA GLU A 281 17.97 21.32 1.21
C GLU A 281 17.35 22.63 1.71
N THR A 282 16.55 23.26 0.86
CA THR A 282 15.80 24.48 1.20
C THR A 282 14.37 24.18 1.63
N THR A 283 13.83 23.06 1.17
CA THR A 283 12.46 22.60 1.45
C THR A 283 12.49 21.26 2.20
N PRO A 284 11.78 21.11 3.32
CA PRO A 284 11.70 19.84 4.03
C PRO A 284 11.17 18.71 3.12
N GLN A 285 11.84 17.54 3.19
CA GLN A 285 11.33 16.34 2.52
C GLN A 285 10.00 15.91 3.15
N GLY A 286 9.14 15.27 2.36
CA GLY A 286 7.87 14.73 2.85
C GLY A 286 6.74 14.93 1.86
N THR A 287 5.55 14.88 2.38
CA THR A 287 4.30 15.14 1.66
C THR A 287 3.66 16.39 2.27
N PRO A 288 4.02 17.62 1.85
CA PRO A 288 3.51 18.84 2.46
C PRO A 288 1.99 18.99 2.36
N ARG A 289 1.35 18.32 1.40
CA ARG A 289 -0.10 18.23 1.32
C ARG A 289 -0.57 17.00 0.54
N ASN A 290 -1.64 16.40 1.06
CA ASN A 290 -2.50 15.44 0.37
C ASN A 290 -3.94 15.69 0.87
N HIS A 291 -4.69 16.50 0.14
CA HIS A 291 -6.07 16.87 0.45
C HIS A 291 -7.01 16.06 -0.43
N ASN A 292 -7.95 15.36 0.18
CA ASN A 292 -8.95 14.55 -0.49
C ASN A 292 -10.34 15.01 -0.06
N PHE A 293 -11.15 15.49 -1.00
CA PHE A 293 -12.57 15.85 -0.80
C PHE A 293 -13.44 14.87 -1.58
N LYS A 294 -14.52 14.41 -0.97
CA LYS A 294 -15.50 13.53 -1.60
C LYS A 294 -16.90 13.92 -1.21
N LEU A 295 -17.80 13.95 -2.18
CA LEU A 295 -19.25 14.05 -1.99
C LEU A 295 -19.88 12.80 -2.58
N SER A 296 -20.63 12.06 -1.78
CA SER A 296 -21.30 10.84 -2.17
C SER A 296 -22.82 11.01 -2.07
N TYR A 297 -23.55 10.45 -3.03
CA TYR A 297 -24.98 10.24 -2.97
C TYR A 297 -25.29 8.78 -3.20
N ASP A 298 -25.97 8.17 -2.25
CA ASP A 298 -26.42 6.78 -2.30
C ASP A 298 -27.96 6.75 -2.28
N ASN A 299 -28.57 6.07 -3.25
CA ASN A 299 -29.98 5.74 -3.27
C ASN A 299 -30.16 4.25 -3.45
N ARG A 300 -30.62 3.56 -2.40
CA ARG A 300 -30.76 2.10 -2.36
C ARG A 300 -31.96 1.57 -3.16
N ASN A 301 -32.87 2.44 -3.55
CA ASN A 301 -34.08 2.09 -4.30
C ASN A 301 -34.50 3.27 -5.17
N LEU A 302 -33.71 3.54 -6.22
CA LEU A 302 -34.00 4.60 -7.19
C LEU A 302 -35.28 4.29 -7.97
N TRP A 303 -35.36 3.05 -8.44
CA TRP A 303 -36.56 2.38 -8.94
C TRP A 303 -36.51 0.91 -8.55
N LYS A 304 -37.58 0.15 -8.73
CA LYS A 304 -37.70 -1.23 -8.23
C LYS A 304 -36.49 -2.11 -8.63
N GLY A 305 -35.77 -2.57 -7.62
CA GLY A 305 -34.60 -3.45 -7.78
C GLY A 305 -33.32 -2.76 -8.22
N THR A 306 -33.29 -1.43 -8.30
CA THR A 306 -32.10 -0.68 -8.74
C THR A 306 -31.66 0.35 -7.69
N ALA A 307 -30.41 0.28 -7.28
CA ALA A 307 -29.73 1.29 -6.49
C ALA A 307 -28.85 2.20 -7.37
N LEU A 308 -28.59 3.40 -6.91
CA LEU A 308 -27.70 4.39 -7.53
C LEU A 308 -26.64 4.83 -6.51
N ASN A 309 -25.38 4.83 -6.94
CA ASN A 309 -24.28 5.43 -6.21
C ASN A 309 -23.57 6.46 -7.08
N ILE A 310 -23.38 7.67 -6.55
CA ILE A 310 -22.62 8.75 -7.19
C ILE A 310 -21.53 9.22 -6.24
N ASN A 311 -20.32 9.38 -6.74
CA ASN A 311 -19.19 9.92 -5.99
C ASN A 311 -18.50 11.00 -6.83
N LEU A 312 -18.43 12.20 -6.29
CA LEU A 312 -17.63 13.31 -6.83
C LEU A 312 -16.42 13.49 -5.92
N TYR A 313 -15.22 13.68 -6.49
CA TYR A 313 -14.01 13.82 -5.68
C TYR A 313 -12.99 14.77 -6.28
N LEU A 314 -12.18 15.34 -5.38
CA LEU A 314 -11.05 16.21 -5.67
C LEU A 314 -9.85 15.73 -4.85
N GLN A 315 -8.65 15.75 -5.44
CA GLN A 315 -7.39 15.52 -4.73
C GLN A 315 -6.37 16.60 -5.12
N ASP A 316 -5.64 17.13 -4.13
CA ASP A 316 -4.44 17.95 -4.32
C ASP A 316 -3.29 17.31 -3.55
N PHE A 317 -2.31 16.80 -4.27
CA PHE A 317 -1.16 16.07 -3.73
C PHE A 317 0.14 16.75 -4.15
N ARG A 318 1.07 16.89 -3.18
CA ARG A 318 2.46 17.27 -3.44
C ARG A 318 3.40 16.46 -2.55
N THR A 319 4.50 15.98 -3.13
CA THR A 319 5.57 15.32 -2.39
C THR A 319 6.92 15.90 -2.78
N VAL A 320 7.80 16.15 -1.80
CA VAL A 320 9.14 16.72 -1.96
C VAL A 320 10.18 15.68 -1.58
N TYR A 321 11.18 15.51 -2.45
CA TYR A 321 12.31 14.60 -2.23
C TYR A 321 13.51 15.34 -1.64
N GLY A 322 14.52 14.58 -1.21
CA GLY A 322 15.80 15.12 -0.79
C GLY A 322 16.57 15.78 -1.92
N TYR A 323 17.59 16.53 -1.55
CA TYR A 323 18.53 17.12 -2.50
C TYR A 323 19.25 16.04 -3.29
N SER A 324 19.52 16.32 -4.55
CA SER A 324 20.28 15.44 -5.45
C SER A 324 21.27 16.25 -6.27
N ASP A 325 22.52 15.80 -6.30
CA ASP A 325 23.60 16.26 -7.15
C ASP A 325 23.56 15.63 -8.56
N THR A 326 22.63 14.73 -8.81
CA THR A 326 22.39 14.14 -10.13
C THR A 326 22.03 15.18 -11.20
N PHE A 327 21.41 16.28 -10.81
CA PHE A 327 21.03 17.38 -11.71
C PHE A 327 22.19 18.34 -11.92
N LEU A 328 22.32 18.92 -13.13
CA LEU A 328 23.22 20.04 -13.35
C LEU A 328 22.87 21.17 -12.35
N ASN A 329 23.85 21.63 -11.58
CA ASN A 329 23.72 22.56 -10.46
C ASN A 329 22.91 22.03 -9.27
N GLY A 330 22.71 20.71 -9.19
CA GLY A 330 21.96 20.07 -8.10
C GLY A 330 20.47 20.47 -8.05
N GLY A 331 19.77 20.07 -7.00
CA GLY A 331 18.42 20.53 -6.70
C GLY A 331 17.54 19.51 -6.00
N GLN A 332 16.40 19.97 -5.48
CA GLN A 332 15.34 19.17 -4.89
C GLN A 332 14.17 19.05 -5.85
N SER A 333 13.69 17.84 -6.08
CA SER A 333 12.50 17.65 -6.93
C SER A 333 11.23 17.44 -6.11
N ASN A 334 10.10 17.84 -6.70
CA ASN A 334 8.77 17.56 -6.16
C ASN A 334 7.85 17.03 -7.25
N VAL A 335 6.92 16.13 -6.87
CA VAL A 335 5.79 15.68 -7.71
C VAL A 335 4.54 16.39 -7.21
N ILE A 336 3.79 16.98 -8.13
CA ILE A 336 2.50 17.62 -7.89
C ILE A 336 1.48 16.88 -8.74
N SER A 337 0.37 16.44 -8.13
CA SER A 337 -0.78 15.84 -8.83
C SER A 337 -2.07 16.44 -8.31
N LYS A 338 -2.94 16.87 -9.23
CA LYS A 338 -4.27 17.35 -8.93
C LYS A 338 -5.29 16.51 -9.68
N LYS A 339 -6.20 15.88 -8.95
CA LYS A 339 -7.27 15.06 -9.54
C LYS A 339 -8.64 15.63 -9.26
N LYS A 340 -9.51 15.50 -10.23
CA LYS A 340 -10.95 15.73 -10.09
C LYS A 340 -11.67 14.62 -10.85
N GLY A 341 -12.71 14.06 -10.24
CA GLY A 341 -13.41 12.96 -10.87
C GLY A 341 -14.82 12.77 -10.40
N ALA A 342 -15.55 12.01 -11.18
CA ALA A 342 -16.89 11.55 -10.92
C ALA A 342 -16.97 10.05 -11.19
N ARG A 343 -17.66 9.34 -10.30
CA ARG A 343 -18.00 7.93 -10.47
C ARG A 343 -19.47 7.75 -10.23
N PHE A 344 -20.15 7.06 -11.11
CA PHE A 344 -21.53 6.69 -10.90
C PHE A 344 -21.77 5.26 -11.35
N ASN A 345 -22.59 4.56 -10.61
CA ASN A 345 -23.03 3.22 -10.97
C ASN A 345 -24.46 2.97 -10.52
N PHE A 346 -25.14 2.20 -11.35
CA PHE A 346 -26.40 1.55 -11.05
C PHE A 346 -26.12 0.10 -10.65
N ASP A 347 -26.79 -0.36 -9.61
CA ASP A 347 -26.77 -1.77 -9.16
C ASP A 347 -28.19 -2.29 -9.29
N THR A 348 -28.41 -3.17 -10.25
CA THR A 348 -29.75 -3.66 -10.61
C THR A 348 -29.85 -5.16 -10.37
N GLN A 349 -30.80 -5.54 -9.55
CA GLN A 349 -31.19 -6.94 -9.39
C GLN A 349 -32.04 -7.37 -10.60
N LEU A 350 -31.52 -8.31 -11.41
CA LEU A 350 -32.19 -8.81 -12.60
C LEU A 350 -33.26 -9.85 -12.24
N TRP A 351 -32.92 -10.78 -11.39
CA TRP A 351 -33.84 -11.78 -10.84
C TRP A 351 -33.36 -12.27 -9.47
N ASN A 352 -34.30 -12.76 -8.70
CA ASN A 352 -34.03 -13.40 -7.41
C ASN A 352 -35.05 -14.50 -7.18
N THR A 353 -34.61 -15.75 -7.34
CA THR A 353 -35.40 -16.95 -7.11
C THR A 353 -34.79 -17.76 -5.95
N GLN A 354 -35.43 -18.84 -5.56
CA GLN A 354 -34.93 -19.70 -4.49
C GLN A 354 -33.54 -20.30 -4.80
N ASN A 355 -33.26 -20.59 -6.09
CA ASN A 355 -32.08 -21.30 -6.54
C ASN A 355 -31.11 -20.45 -7.36
N SER A 356 -31.49 -19.24 -7.74
CA SER A 356 -30.62 -18.38 -8.53
C SER A 356 -30.90 -16.90 -8.33
N GLN A 357 -29.84 -16.12 -8.32
CA GLN A 357 -29.89 -14.68 -8.25
C GLN A 357 -28.97 -14.09 -9.32
N GLY A 358 -29.46 -13.07 -10.02
CA GLY A 358 -28.68 -12.33 -11.01
C GLY A 358 -28.71 -10.84 -10.73
N GLU A 359 -27.56 -10.21 -10.86
CA GLU A 359 -27.43 -8.77 -10.70
C GLU A 359 -26.45 -8.19 -11.75
N VAL A 360 -26.65 -6.94 -12.09
CA VAL A 360 -25.75 -6.18 -12.97
C VAL A 360 -25.42 -4.84 -12.34
N ILE A 361 -24.12 -4.50 -12.34
CA ILE A 361 -23.61 -3.20 -11.96
C ILE A 361 -23.08 -2.54 -13.22
N TYR A 362 -23.55 -1.37 -13.57
CA TYR A 362 -23.10 -0.62 -14.75
C TYR A 362 -22.99 0.87 -14.46
N GLY A 363 -22.10 1.54 -15.17
CA GLY A 363 -21.86 2.94 -14.95
C GLY A 363 -20.65 3.48 -15.69
N ALA A 364 -20.11 4.59 -15.21
CA ALA A 364 -18.89 5.16 -15.76
C ALA A 364 -18.06 5.88 -14.69
N ASP A 365 -16.74 5.94 -14.97
CA ASP A 365 -15.79 6.77 -14.25
C ASP A 365 -15.30 7.88 -15.17
N ILE A 366 -15.20 9.07 -14.64
CA ILE A 366 -14.59 10.24 -15.29
C ILE A 366 -13.48 10.74 -14.36
N LEU A 367 -12.26 10.85 -14.87
CA LEU A 367 -11.11 11.32 -14.11
C LEU A 367 -10.31 12.31 -14.96
N ASN A 368 -10.00 13.47 -14.40
CA ASN A 368 -8.94 14.34 -14.88
C ASN A 368 -7.80 14.32 -13.85
N ASP A 369 -6.57 14.05 -14.29
CA ASP A 369 -5.34 14.01 -13.47
C ASP A 369 -4.27 14.91 -14.11
N GLN A 370 -3.96 16.01 -13.44
CA GLN A 370 -2.87 16.91 -13.83
C GLN A 370 -1.65 16.61 -12.99
N THR A 371 -0.57 16.16 -13.63
CA THR A 371 0.64 15.73 -12.93
C THR A 371 1.89 16.32 -13.58
N VAL A 372 2.81 16.81 -12.75
CA VAL A 372 4.13 17.33 -13.12
C VAL A 372 5.17 16.94 -12.09
N GLN A 373 6.42 16.77 -12.51
CA GLN A 373 7.57 16.75 -11.60
C GLN A 373 8.55 17.85 -11.98
N LYS A 374 8.88 18.72 -11.01
CA LYS A 374 9.81 19.82 -11.19
C LYS A 374 10.74 19.97 -9.99
N LEU A 375 11.83 20.68 -10.17
CA LEU A 375 12.70 21.09 -9.08
C LEU A 375 12.06 22.26 -8.31
N GLU A 376 12.48 22.48 -7.07
CA GLU A 376 12.02 23.62 -6.25
C GLU A 376 12.38 24.98 -6.87
N ASP A 377 13.41 25.03 -7.72
CA ASP A 377 13.81 26.21 -8.49
C ASP A 377 12.99 26.41 -9.79
N GLY A 378 12.03 25.56 -10.07
CA GLY A 378 11.11 25.65 -11.22
C GLY A 378 11.53 24.86 -12.46
N ARG A 379 12.75 24.31 -12.53
CA ARG A 379 13.19 23.46 -13.67
C ARG A 379 12.31 22.20 -13.76
N TYR A 380 11.84 21.87 -14.94
CA TYR A 380 11.02 20.68 -15.19
C TYR A 380 11.88 19.42 -15.26
N TRP A 381 11.51 18.39 -14.49
CA TRP A 381 12.07 17.05 -14.66
C TRP A 381 11.13 16.12 -15.43
N THR A 382 9.82 16.27 -15.26
CA THR A 382 8.84 15.76 -16.22
C THR A 382 7.96 16.92 -16.67
N PRO A 383 7.47 16.94 -17.92
CA PRO A 383 6.59 17.99 -18.39
C PRO A 383 5.27 18.03 -17.62
N ASP A 384 4.51 19.12 -17.81
CA ASP A 384 3.10 19.16 -17.44
C ASP A 384 2.32 18.16 -18.29
N MET A 385 1.57 17.30 -17.61
CA MET A 385 0.71 16.30 -18.22
C MET A 385 -0.72 16.47 -17.69
N ASP A 386 -1.68 16.58 -18.58
CA ASP A 386 -3.11 16.69 -18.26
C ASP A 386 -3.86 15.52 -18.89
N MET A 387 -4.22 14.55 -18.06
CA MET A 387 -4.91 13.34 -18.48
C MET A 387 -6.41 13.45 -18.21
N THR A 388 -7.21 13.16 -19.22
CA THR A 388 -8.64 12.91 -19.06
C THR A 388 -8.94 11.47 -19.42
N ASN A 389 -9.62 10.76 -18.52
CA ASN A 389 -10.08 9.39 -18.71
C ASN A 389 -11.61 9.31 -18.57
N ILE A 390 -12.27 8.69 -19.54
CA ILE A 390 -13.70 8.36 -19.51
C ILE A 390 -13.84 6.86 -19.70
N ALA A 391 -14.40 6.18 -18.70
CA ALA A 391 -14.38 4.73 -18.67
C ALA A 391 -15.76 4.14 -18.27
N PRO A 392 -16.64 3.85 -19.22
CA PRO A 392 -17.84 3.06 -18.98
C PRO A 392 -17.51 1.60 -18.67
N PHE A 393 -18.32 0.98 -17.81
CA PHE A 393 -18.14 -0.40 -17.39
C PHE A 393 -19.46 -1.11 -17.12
N MET A 394 -19.43 -2.43 -17.16
CA MET A 394 -20.50 -3.31 -16.75
C MET A 394 -19.94 -4.55 -16.06
N LEU A 395 -20.54 -4.94 -14.94
CA LEU A 395 -20.21 -6.13 -14.17
C LEU A 395 -21.50 -6.94 -13.97
N VAL A 396 -21.42 -8.24 -14.18
CA VAL A 396 -22.52 -9.17 -13.96
C VAL A 396 -22.13 -10.18 -12.89
N LYS A 397 -23.03 -10.46 -11.98
CA LYS A 397 -22.90 -11.53 -10.99
C LYS A 397 -24.11 -12.44 -11.06
N ILE A 398 -23.85 -13.74 -11.08
CA ILE A 398 -24.88 -14.78 -11.07
C ILE A 398 -24.54 -15.73 -9.92
N ASP A 399 -25.47 -15.92 -9.01
CA ASP A 399 -25.40 -16.92 -7.94
C ASP A 399 -26.35 -18.06 -8.31
N LEU A 400 -25.82 -19.28 -8.36
CA LEU A 400 -26.56 -20.49 -8.69
C LEU A 400 -26.49 -21.47 -7.51
N PHE A 401 -27.67 -21.94 -7.10
CA PHE A 401 -27.84 -22.96 -6.05
C PHE A 401 -27.21 -22.58 -4.70
N LYS A 402 -26.94 -21.27 -4.48
CA LYS A 402 -26.20 -20.74 -3.31
C LYS A 402 -24.80 -21.35 -3.14
N LYS A 403 -24.25 -21.92 -4.20
CA LYS A 403 -22.94 -22.60 -4.21
C LYS A 403 -22.01 -22.12 -5.31
N LEU A 404 -22.51 -21.86 -6.51
CA LEU A 404 -21.71 -21.42 -7.64
C LEU A 404 -21.96 -19.95 -7.92
N ILE A 405 -20.93 -19.15 -7.75
CA ILE A 405 -20.95 -17.73 -8.07
C ILE A 405 -20.12 -17.52 -9.34
N LEU A 406 -20.73 -16.93 -10.33
CA LEU A 406 -20.09 -16.51 -11.57
C LEU A 406 -20.06 -14.99 -11.62
N LYS A 407 -18.91 -14.42 -11.95
CA LYS A 407 -18.75 -12.98 -12.16
C LYS A 407 -18.06 -12.73 -13.48
N GLY A 408 -18.49 -11.68 -14.17
CA GLY A 408 -17.83 -11.21 -15.38
C GLY A 408 -18.02 -9.71 -15.54
N GLY A 409 -17.08 -9.07 -16.20
CA GLY A 409 -17.18 -7.63 -16.42
C GLY A 409 -16.34 -7.17 -17.60
N LEU A 410 -16.76 -6.05 -18.15
CA LEU A 410 -16.07 -5.33 -19.22
C LEU A 410 -15.94 -3.87 -18.84
N ARG A 411 -14.83 -3.27 -19.20
CA ARG A 411 -14.55 -1.85 -19.04
C ARG A 411 -13.83 -1.33 -20.27
N TYR A 412 -14.31 -0.23 -20.81
CA TYR A 412 -13.67 0.49 -21.89
C TYR A 412 -12.96 1.71 -21.33
N GLU A 413 -11.66 1.82 -21.55
CA GLU A 413 -10.83 2.95 -21.17
C GLU A 413 -10.61 3.84 -22.40
N ASN A 414 -10.97 5.12 -22.28
CA ASN A 414 -10.65 6.16 -23.25
C ASN A 414 -9.84 7.24 -22.54
N ILE A 415 -8.54 7.28 -22.80
CA ILE A 415 -7.60 8.18 -22.14
C ILE A 415 -6.98 9.13 -23.15
N LYS A 416 -7.04 10.42 -22.84
CA LYS A 416 -6.36 11.50 -23.53
C LYS A 416 -5.35 12.14 -22.58
N VAL A 417 -4.09 12.27 -23.00
CA VAL A 417 -3.06 12.97 -22.23
C VAL A 417 -2.50 14.10 -23.06
N LYS A 418 -2.71 15.34 -22.64
CA LYS A 418 -2.07 16.51 -23.19
C LYS A 418 -0.74 16.72 -22.49
N VAL A 419 0.35 16.80 -23.25
CA VAL A 419 1.72 17.05 -22.77
C VAL A 419 2.17 18.42 -23.26
N GLY A 420 2.65 19.26 -22.34
CA GLY A 420 3.24 20.57 -22.70
C GLY A 420 4.60 20.43 -23.37
N ASP A 421 5.04 21.47 -24.09
CA ASP A 421 6.41 21.58 -24.59
C ASP A 421 7.40 21.62 -23.42
N PHE A 422 8.55 20.96 -23.54
CA PHE A 422 9.53 20.94 -22.46
C PHE A 422 10.96 20.74 -22.94
N ASN A 423 11.91 21.09 -22.08
CA ASN A 423 13.30 20.71 -22.23
C ASN A 423 13.62 19.57 -21.25
N THR A 424 14.33 18.52 -21.72
CA THR A 424 14.84 17.49 -20.83
C THR A 424 15.88 18.10 -19.88
N LEU A 425 15.86 17.67 -18.61
CA LEU A 425 16.80 18.18 -17.61
C LEU A 425 18.16 17.48 -17.77
N SER A 426 19.26 18.28 -17.78
CA SER A 426 20.62 17.74 -17.81
C SER A 426 20.93 17.00 -16.50
N THR A 427 21.37 15.74 -16.62
CA THR A 427 21.73 14.85 -15.51
C THR A 427 23.15 14.34 -15.66
N ILE A 428 23.81 14.04 -14.52
CA ILE A 428 25.19 13.57 -14.51
C ILE A 428 25.29 12.13 -15.03
N LYS A 429 26.27 11.83 -15.86
CA LYS A 429 26.61 10.49 -16.35
C LYS A 429 27.61 9.78 -15.42
N ASN A 430 27.88 8.50 -15.72
CA ASN A 430 28.87 7.70 -14.98
C ASN A 430 30.30 8.22 -15.11
N ASP A 431 30.63 8.90 -16.23
CA ASP A 431 31.93 9.51 -16.51
C ASP A 431 32.08 10.92 -15.91
N GLY A 432 31.07 11.41 -15.18
CA GLY A 432 31.04 12.72 -14.55
C GLY A 432 30.60 13.85 -15.49
N THR A 433 30.39 13.58 -16.79
CA THR A 433 29.81 14.55 -17.72
C THR A 433 28.30 14.65 -17.56
N PHE A 434 27.67 15.67 -18.20
CA PHE A 434 26.23 15.84 -18.17
C PHE A 434 25.56 15.46 -19.49
N THR A 435 24.34 14.97 -19.43
CA THR A 435 23.49 14.82 -20.62
C THR A 435 23.18 16.17 -21.23
N LYS A 436 23.02 16.20 -22.54
CA LYS A 436 22.56 17.42 -23.25
C LYS A 436 21.05 17.57 -23.02
N SER A 437 20.62 18.78 -22.68
CA SER A 437 19.21 19.14 -22.69
C SER A 437 18.66 19.16 -24.11
N ILE A 438 17.50 18.58 -24.34
CA ILE A 438 16.83 18.50 -25.65
C ILE A 438 15.47 19.14 -25.53
N PHE A 439 15.12 20.01 -26.46
CA PHE A 439 13.75 20.52 -26.58
C PHE A 439 12.87 19.43 -27.18
N VAL A 440 11.73 19.15 -26.52
CA VAL A 440 10.73 18.15 -26.95
C VAL A 440 9.40 18.87 -27.15
N LYS A 441 8.90 18.85 -28.38
CA LYS A 441 7.59 19.39 -28.70
C LYS A 441 6.53 18.48 -28.11
N GLY A 442 5.64 19.06 -27.30
CA GLY A 442 4.47 18.41 -26.70
C GLY A 442 3.40 18.05 -27.73
N GLY A 443 2.24 17.70 -27.24
CA GLY A 443 1.08 17.31 -28.06
C GLY A 443 0.12 16.44 -27.30
N ASP A 444 -0.77 15.76 -28.03
CA ASP A 444 -1.78 14.88 -27.48
C ASP A 444 -1.44 13.41 -27.70
N LEU A 445 -1.57 12.60 -26.66
CA LEU A 445 -1.46 11.13 -26.70
C LEU A 445 -2.85 10.54 -26.39
N GLU A 446 -3.29 9.61 -27.23
CA GLU A 446 -4.60 8.97 -27.08
C GLU A 446 -4.44 7.45 -26.90
N TYR A 447 -5.17 6.91 -25.93
CA TYR A 447 -5.12 5.49 -25.60
C TYR A 447 -6.52 4.96 -25.39
N ASN A 448 -6.81 3.83 -26.03
CA ASN A 448 -8.06 3.14 -25.91
C ASN A 448 -7.81 1.66 -25.61
N ALA A 449 -8.59 1.08 -24.71
CA ALA A 449 -8.55 -0.33 -24.41
C ALA A 449 -9.89 -0.86 -23.93
N LEU A 450 -10.25 -2.05 -24.37
CA LEU A 450 -11.29 -2.85 -23.77
C LEU A 450 -10.63 -3.91 -22.90
N VAL A 451 -10.92 -3.91 -21.61
CA VAL A 451 -10.40 -4.87 -20.63
C VAL A 451 -11.55 -5.59 -19.94
N GLY A 452 -11.32 -6.85 -19.61
CA GLY A 452 -12.34 -7.69 -19.04
C GLY A 452 -11.88 -8.52 -17.86
N ASN A 453 -12.85 -9.10 -17.18
CA ASN A 453 -12.63 -10.10 -16.16
C ASN A 453 -13.74 -11.14 -16.20
N ILE A 454 -13.41 -12.36 -15.83
CA ILE A 454 -14.35 -13.44 -15.59
C ILE A 454 -13.81 -14.33 -14.48
N GLY A 455 -14.70 -14.80 -13.61
CA GLY A 455 -14.30 -15.68 -12.53
C GLY A 455 -15.48 -16.51 -12.02
N PHE A 456 -15.11 -17.57 -11.34
CA PHE A 456 -16.06 -18.42 -10.64
C PHE A 456 -15.60 -18.68 -9.21
N ARG A 457 -16.57 -18.90 -8.33
CA ARG A 457 -16.34 -19.43 -6.99
C ARG A 457 -17.35 -20.54 -6.74
N TYR A 458 -16.86 -21.69 -6.33
CA TYR A 458 -17.70 -22.83 -5.99
C TYR A 458 -17.52 -23.21 -4.52
N ASN A 459 -18.56 -23.00 -3.74
CA ASN A 459 -18.61 -23.28 -2.32
C ASN A 459 -19.15 -24.71 -2.11
N PHE A 460 -18.25 -25.70 -2.10
CA PHE A 460 -18.63 -27.10 -1.88
C PHE A 460 -19.25 -27.32 -0.50
N ASN A 461 -18.50 -26.90 0.51
CA ASN A 461 -18.83 -27.01 1.91
C ASN A 461 -17.91 -26.06 2.70
N PRO A 462 -18.07 -25.90 4.03
CA PRO A 462 -17.21 -25.04 4.82
C PRO A 462 -15.71 -25.38 4.74
N GLN A 463 -15.37 -26.66 4.46
CA GLN A 463 -13.99 -27.12 4.42
C GLN A 463 -13.30 -26.80 3.09
N ILE A 464 -14.04 -26.75 1.98
CA ILE A 464 -13.48 -26.59 0.65
C ILE A 464 -14.33 -25.64 -0.17
N ASN A 465 -13.71 -24.53 -0.57
CA ASN A 465 -14.25 -23.56 -1.51
C ASN A 465 -13.18 -23.29 -2.56
N LEU A 466 -13.51 -23.47 -3.82
CA LEU A 466 -12.61 -23.25 -4.95
C LEU A 466 -12.97 -21.94 -5.64
N PHE A 467 -11.98 -21.24 -6.14
CA PHE A 467 -12.20 -20.10 -7.02
C PHE A 467 -11.15 -20.05 -8.12
N GLY A 468 -11.54 -19.48 -9.24
CA GLY A 468 -10.63 -19.20 -10.33
C GLY A 468 -11.08 -17.98 -11.11
N SER A 469 -10.12 -17.24 -11.65
CA SER A 469 -10.40 -16.03 -12.41
C SER A 469 -9.37 -15.76 -13.50
N PHE A 470 -9.86 -15.13 -14.54
CA PHE A 470 -9.10 -14.38 -15.52
C PHE A 470 -9.46 -12.92 -15.37
N SER A 471 -8.46 -12.03 -15.30
CA SER A 471 -8.69 -10.60 -15.20
C SER A 471 -7.60 -9.80 -15.91
N GLN A 472 -7.98 -8.65 -16.43
CA GLN A 472 -7.08 -7.74 -17.10
C GLN A 472 -6.99 -6.42 -16.34
N SER A 473 -5.82 -5.80 -16.34
CA SER A 473 -5.63 -4.39 -16.02
C SER A 473 -5.12 -3.63 -17.24
N TYR A 474 -5.25 -2.33 -17.15
CA TYR A 474 -4.76 -1.38 -18.12
C TYR A 474 -3.94 -0.30 -17.42
N SER A 475 -2.80 0.08 -18.01
CA SER A 475 -1.91 1.08 -17.41
C SER A 475 -1.15 1.85 -18.48
N ILE A 476 -1.06 3.18 -18.32
CA ILE A 476 -0.11 4.05 -19.03
C ILE A 476 1.12 4.35 -18.16
N ASN A 477 1.49 3.41 -17.34
CA ASN A 477 2.39 3.49 -16.21
C ASN A 477 3.66 4.31 -16.46
N GLU A 478 3.92 5.29 -15.58
CA GLU A 478 5.13 6.10 -15.50
C GLU A 478 5.45 6.88 -16.79
N LEU A 479 4.42 7.38 -17.49
CA LEU A 479 4.58 8.17 -18.73
C LEU A 479 5.61 9.31 -18.56
N GLY A 480 5.57 10.03 -17.43
CA GLY A 480 6.53 11.09 -17.14
C GLY A 480 7.99 10.64 -17.09
N ARG A 481 8.25 9.35 -16.72
CA ARG A 481 9.62 8.81 -16.77
C ARG A 481 10.07 8.54 -18.20
N ILE A 482 9.18 8.12 -19.09
CA ILE A 482 9.46 7.95 -20.51
C ILE A 482 9.79 9.31 -21.12
N LEU A 483 8.96 10.31 -20.84
CA LEU A 483 9.12 11.66 -21.37
C LEU A 483 10.44 12.33 -20.93
N ARG A 484 10.81 12.25 -19.64
CA ARG A 484 12.01 12.91 -19.11
C ARG A 484 13.32 12.35 -19.67
N THR A 485 13.34 11.10 -20.13
CA THR A 485 14.50 10.44 -20.75
C THR A 485 14.44 10.47 -22.27
N SER A 486 13.58 11.31 -22.84
CA SER A 486 13.42 11.45 -24.29
C SER A 486 14.75 11.86 -24.97
N THR A 487 15.04 11.17 -26.07
CA THR A 487 16.06 11.54 -27.03
C THR A 487 15.45 12.07 -28.35
N ALA A 488 14.12 12.09 -28.42
CA ALA A 488 13.36 12.53 -29.58
C ALA A 488 12.91 13.99 -29.43
N GLU A 489 12.76 14.69 -30.55
CA GLU A 489 12.35 16.10 -30.60
C GLU A 489 10.81 16.29 -30.44
N THR A 490 10.02 15.22 -30.54
CA THR A 490 8.57 15.25 -30.37
C THR A 490 8.09 14.03 -29.59
N ILE A 491 7.01 14.17 -28.82
CA ILE A 491 6.42 13.07 -28.05
C ILE A 491 5.87 11.95 -28.94
N ASN A 492 5.47 12.25 -30.18
CA ASN A 492 4.92 11.27 -31.12
C ASN A 492 5.95 10.24 -31.61
N GLN A 493 7.23 10.50 -31.44
CA GLN A 493 8.34 9.59 -31.77
C GLN A 493 8.64 8.62 -30.60
N LEU A 494 8.01 8.79 -29.45
CA LEU A 494 8.22 7.96 -28.27
C LEU A 494 7.25 6.78 -28.24
N GLU A 495 7.73 5.63 -27.83
CA GLU A 495 6.86 4.48 -27.62
C GLU A 495 6.15 4.57 -26.27
N THR A 496 4.94 5.13 -26.28
CA THR A 496 4.11 5.35 -25.09
C THR A 496 2.92 4.42 -25.00
N LYS A 497 2.89 3.32 -25.78
CA LYS A 497 1.77 2.36 -25.78
C LYS A 497 1.36 1.91 -24.38
N PRO A 498 0.07 1.68 -24.11
CA PRO A 498 -0.39 1.23 -22.81
C PRO A 498 0.06 -0.22 -22.52
N ILE A 499 0.13 -0.54 -21.24
CA ILE A 499 0.41 -1.86 -20.74
C ILE A 499 -0.92 -2.55 -20.43
N ILE A 500 -1.14 -3.72 -21.00
CA ILE A 500 -2.23 -4.61 -20.62
C ILE A 500 -1.62 -5.82 -19.91
N VAL A 501 -2.08 -6.06 -18.70
CA VAL A 501 -1.67 -7.22 -17.91
C VAL A 501 -2.82 -8.21 -17.86
N ASN A 502 -2.56 -9.46 -18.24
CA ASN A 502 -3.47 -10.58 -18.10
C ASN A 502 -3.10 -11.36 -16.84
N ASN A 503 -4.03 -11.58 -15.95
CA ASN A 503 -3.84 -12.34 -14.72
C ASN A 503 -4.75 -13.55 -14.70
N TYR A 504 -4.18 -14.73 -14.45
CA TYR A 504 -4.86 -16.00 -14.25
C TYR A 504 -4.64 -16.44 -12.83
N GLU A 505 -5.68 -16.81 -12.14
CA GLU A 505 -5.63 -17.17 -10.72
C GLU A 505 -6.49 -18.41 -10.46
N LEU A 506 -5.98 -19.31 -9.63
CA LEU A 506 -6.69 -20.46 -9.10
C LEU A 506 -6.37 -20.60 -7.61
N GLY A 507 -7.40 -20.78 -6.80
CA GLY A 507 -7.21 -20.90 -5.36
C GLY A 507 -8.27 -21.73 -4.66
N ALA A 508 -7.94 -22.08 -3.43
CA ALA A 508 -8.81 -22.81 -2.51
C ALA A 508 -8.78 -22.14 -1.14
N THR A 509 -9.93 -22.04 -0.51
CA THR A 509 -10.10 -21.54 0.86
C THR A 509 -11.01 -22.46 1.64
N GLY A 510 -10.83 -22.54 2.95
CA GLY A 510 -11.74 -23.32 3.77
C GLY A 510 -11.37 -23.35 5.24
N GLN A 511 -12.27 -23.98 6.00
CA GLN A 511 -12.12 -24.27 7.41
C GLN A 511 -12.09 -25.78 7.60
N ILE A 512 -10.89 -26.38 7.61
CA ILE A 512 -10.71 -27.84 7.72
C ILE A 512 -11.37 -28.36 9.02
N THR A 513 -11.17 -27.63 10.10
CA THR A 513 -11.82 -27.87 11.38
C THR A 513 -12.29 -26.54 11.96
N LYS A 514 -13.06 -26.55 13.06
CA LYS A 514 -13.51 -25.31 13.74
C LYS A 514 -12.36 -24.40 14.21
N TRP A 515 -11.13 -24.91 14.22
CA TRP A 515 -9.95 -24.21 14.71
C TRP A 515 -8.86 -24.03 13.65
N LEU A 516 -9.05 -24.54 12.40
CA LEU A 516 -8.04 -24.44 11.32
C LEU A 516 -8.67 -23.88 10.05
N ASN A 517 -8.27 -22.66 9.68
CA ASN A 517 -8.57 -22.03 8.40
C ASN A 517 -7.36 -22.05 7.50
N TYR A 518 -7.58 -22.15 6.19
CA TYR A 518 -6.54 -22.10 5.17
C TYR A 518 -6.96 -21.32 3.94
N GLU A 519 -5.97 -20.77 3.26
CA GLU A 519 -6.06 -20.23 1.92
C GLU A 519 -4.79 -20.61 1.15
N ILE A 520 -4.93 -21.04 -0.08
CA ILE A 520 -3.84 -21.27 -1.02
C ILE A 520 -4.23 -20.72 -2.38
N THR A 521 -3.30 -20.03 -3.04
CA THR A 521 -3.53 -19.40 -4.33
C THR A 521 -2.29 -19.55 -5.19
N SER A 522 -2.48 -19.93 -6.45
CA SER A 522 -1.48 -19.86 -7.51
C SER A 522 -1.92 -18.86 -8.57
N TYR A 523 -0.97 -18.18 -9.18
CA TYR A 523 -1.24 -17.19 -10.20
C TYR A 523 -0.17 -17.14 -11.28
N VAL A 524 -0.59 -16.73 -12.47
CA VAL A 524 0.27 -16.37 -13.61
C VAL A 524 -0.19 -15.03 -14.15
N SER A 525 0.73 -14.12 -14.37
CA SER A 525 0.46 -12.77 -14.88
C SER A 525 1.36 -12.49 -16.08
N THR A 526 0.77 -12.20 -17.24
CA THR A 526 1.49 -11.96 -18.49
C THR A 526 1.24 -10.55 -19.00
N SER A 527 2.21 -9.96 -19.68
CA SER A 527 2.06 -8.70 -20.40
C SER A 527 2.95 -8.69 -21.64
N LYS A 528 2.45 -8.15 -22.75
CA LYS A 528 3.27 -7.91 -23.95
C LYS A 528 4.23 -6.74 -23.77
N LEU A 529 3.95 -5.82 -22.86
CA LEU A 529 4.74 -4.63 -22.55
C LEU A 529 4.86 -4.51 -21.04
N GLY A 530 5.84 -5.18 -20.44
CA GLY A 530 6.18 -4.97 -19.02
C GLY A 530 6.81 -3.59 -18.79
N ALA A 531 6.96 -3.22 -17.52
CA ALA A 531 7.64 -2.00 -17.11
C ALA A 531 8.64 -2.33 -16.00
N THR A 532 9.91 -2.49 -16.35
CA THR A 532 10.99 -2.74 -15.41
C THR A 532 11.92 -1.54 -15.33
N PHE A 533 12.24 -1.08 -14.11
CA PHE A 533 13.23 -0.03 -13.93
C PHE A 533 14.62 -0.58 -14.17
N VAL A 534 15.33 0.03 -15.09
CA VAL A 534 16.74 -0.23 -15.38
C VAL A 534 17.53 1.07 -15.28
N GLN A 535 18.83 0.97 -14.99
CA GLN A 535 19.69 2.13 -14.93
C GLN A 535 20.23 2.44 -16.31
N SER A 536 20.04 3.65 -16.77
CA SER A 536 20.67 4.21 -17.96
C SER A 536 22.15 4.55 -17.70
N PRO A 537 23.01 4.68 -18.76
CA PRO A 537 24.39 5.12 -18.60
C PRO A 537 24.56 6.48 -17.91
N ASP A 538 23.55 7.34 -17.94
CA ASP A 538 23.50 8.63 -17.24
C ASP A 538 22.99 8.53 -15.79
N ARG A 539 23.06 7.35 -15.18
CA ARG A 539 22.58 7.04 -13.82
C ARG A 539 21.07 7.26 -13.57
N SER A 540 20.33 7.79 -14.55
CA SER A 540 18.89 7.92 -14.42
C SER A 540 18.21 6.55 -14.46
N LEU A 541 17.04 6.44 -13.81
CA LEU A 541 16.20 5.28 -13.95
C LEU A 541 15.26 5.46 -15.13
N MET A 542 15.36 4.58 -16.12
CA MET A 542 14.46 4.48 -17.25
C MET A 542 13.57 3.24 -17.17
N ILE A 543 12.52 3.22 -17.96
CA ILE A 543 11.62 2.08 -18.05
C ILE A 543 11.99 1.26 -19.28
N GLN A 544 12.41 0.02 -19.06
CA GLN A 544 12.51 -0.98 -20.10
C GLN A 544 11.14 -1.63 -20.29
N ARG A 545 10.67 -1.67 -21.54
CA ARG A 545 9.40 -2.26 -21.94
C ARG A 545 9.66 -3.53 -22.74
N ALA A 546 9.17 -4.66 -22.25
CA ALA A 546 9.37 -5.95 -22.88
C ALA A 546 8.25 -6.92 -22.50
N PRO A 547 7.97 -7.95 -23.32
CA PRO A 547 7.08 -9.04 -22.93
C PRO A 547 7.57 -9.72 -21.65
N GLU A 548 6.63 -10.04 -20.75
CA GLU A 548 6.98 -10.59 -19.45
C GLU A 548 5.93 -11.57 -18.92
N VAL A 549 6.40 -12.50 -18.09
CA VAL A 549 5.60 -13.44 -17.31
C VAL A 549 6.04 -13.38 -15.87
N VAL A 550 5.10 -13.20 -14.95
CA VAL A 550 5.30 -13.29 -13.50
C VAL A 550 4.35 -14.35 -12.96
N TYR A 551 4.85 -15.28 -12.15
CA TYR A 551 4.04 -16.35 -11.57
C TYR A 551 4.45 -16.63 -10.14
N GLY A 552 3.54 -17.22 -9.36
CA GLY A 552 3.83 -17.48 -7.96
C GLY A 552 2.74 -18.24 -7.24
N VAL A 553 3.04 -18.54 -5.99
CA VAL A 553 2.13 -19.18 -5.04
C VAL A 553 2.14 -18.42 -3.72
N GLU A 554 1.00 -18.40 -3.09
CA GLU A 554 0.84 -17.86 -1.74
C GLU A 554 -0.09 -18.75 -0.93
N GLY A 555 0.20 -18.90 0.35
CA GLY A 555 -0.60 -19.68 1.28
C GLY A 555 -0.68 -19.01 2.64
N PHE A 556 -1.79 -19.27 3.31
CA PHE A 556 -2.07 -18.78 4.67
C PHE A 556 -2.71 -19.90 5.48
N LEU A 557 -2.27 -20.05 6.72
CA LEU A 557 -2.83 -20.95 7.71
C LEU A 557 -3.11 -20.18 9.00
N GLN A 558 -4.27 -20.46 9.61
CA GLN A 558 -4.65 -19.89 10.91
C GLN A 558 -5.20 -20.97 11.81
N PHE A 559 -4.64 -21.06 13.00
CA PHE A 559 -5.04 -21.99 14.04
C PHE A 559 -5.61 -21.22 15.23
N THR A 560 -6.81 -21.59 15.65
CA THR A 560 -7.50 -21.02 16.83
C THR A 560 -8.03 -22.17 17.70
N PRO A 561 -7.13 -22.99 18.32
CA PRO A 561 -7.53 -24.20 19.04
C PRO A 561 -8.35 -23.89 20.30
N ALA A 562 -8.16 -22.69 20.86
CA ALA A 562 -8.92 -22.21 22.00
C ALA A 562 -9.12 -20.69 21.92
N ARG A 563 -10.09 -20.15 22.66
CA ARG A 563 -10.42 -18.69 22.66
C ARG A 563 -9.26 -17.80 23.14
N TRP A 564 -8.34 -18.35 23.91
CA TRP A 564 -7.21 -17.64 24.49
C TRP A 564 -5.94 -17.68 23.62
N ILE A 565 -5.89 -18.52 22.58
CA ILE A 565 -4.72 -18.65 21.71
C ILE A 565 -5.11 -18.66 20.23
N ASN A 566 -4.39 -17.88 19.45
CA ASN A 566 -4.47 -17.83 17.99
C ASN A 566 -3.05 -17.71 17.46
N PHE A 567 -2.68 -18.55 16.51
CA PHE A 567 -1.42 -18.47 15.80
C PHE A 567 -1.60 -18.83 14.33
N GLY A 568 -0.70 -18.38 13.52
CA GLY A 568 -0.79 -18.64 12.10
C GLY A 568 0.45 -18.15 11.35
N GLY A 569 0.40 -18.34 10.06
CA GLY A 569 1.46 -17.87 9.19
C GLY A 569 1.06 -17.89 7.75
N SER A 570 1.88 -17.27 6.94
CA SER A 570 1.75 -17.23 5.50
C SER A 570 3.10 -17.42 4.83
N TYR A 571 3.06 -17.98 3.63
CA TYR A 571 4.19 -18.08 2.73
C TYR A 571 3.85 -17.44 1.41
N SER A 572 4.79 -16.76 0.80
CA SER A 572 4.67 -16.24 -0.57
C SER A 572 5.97 -16.42 -1.33
N TRP A 573 5.85 -16.88 -2.55
CA TRP A 573 6.96 -17.04 -3.49
C TRP A 573 6.52 -16.59 -4.88
N MET A 574 7.43 -15.97 -5.62
CA MET A 574 7.21 -15.55 -6.99
C MET A 574 8.48 -15.62 -7.82
N GLU A 575 8.31 -15.77 -9.13
CA GLU A 575 9.36 -15.64 -10.13
C GLU A 575 8.85 -14.82 -11.31
N GLY A 576 9.79 -14.23 -12.06
CA GLY A 576 9.47 -13.40 -13.22
C GLY A 576 10.54 -13.48 -14.30
N ILE A 577 10.09 -13.64 -15.54
CA ILE A 577 10.92 -13.75 -16.73
C ILE A 577 10.43 -12.78 -17.81
N THR A 578 11.33 -12.35 -18.68
CA THR A 578 11.06 -11.38 -19.75
C THR A 578 11.81 -11.75 -21.02
N SER A 579 11.32 -11.27 -22.16
CA SER A 579 11.95 -11.35 -23.47
C SER A 579 12.35 -9.94 -23.93
N PRO A 580 13.55 -9.43 -23.55
CA PRO A 580 13.95 -8.06 -23.83
C PRO A 580 14.03 -7.70 -25.32
N LYS A 581 14.23 -8.70 -26.19
CA LYS A 581 14.30 -8.54 -27.65
C LYS A 581 12.97 -8.77 -28.36
N ASP A 582 11.92 -9.15 -27.59
CA ASP A 582 10.60 -9.55 -28.12
C ASP A 582 10.68 -10.64 -29.21
N ASP A 583 11.63 -11.55 -29.03
CA ASP A 583 11.90 -12.69 -29.95
C ASP A 583 11.28 -14.00 -29.47
N GLY A 584 10.49 -13.94 -28.37
CA GLY A 584 9.88 -15.10 -27.72
C GLY A 584 10.81 -15.88 -26.80
N ASP A 585 12.07 -15.47 -26.63
CA ASP A 585 12.99 -16.04 -25.66
C ASP A 585 12.79 -15.40 -24.27
N TYR A 586 12.14 -16.11 -23.38
CA TYR A 586 11.91 -15.72 -21.99
C TYR A 586 13.01 -16.21 -21.05
N SER A 587 14.25 -16.21 -21.48
CA SER A 587 15.40 -16.64 -20.67
C SER A 587 15.89 -15.60 -19.66
N THR A 588 15.53 -14.33 -19.85
CA THR A 588 15.98 -13.23 -18.99
C THR A 588 15.08 -13.10 -17.75
N LYS A 589 15.68 -13.03 -16.57
CA LYS A 589 14.95 -12.80 -15.32
C LYS A 589 14.57 -11.33 -15.15
N ILE A 590 13.36 -11.07 -14.67
CA ILE A 590 12.96 -9.73 -14.20
C ILE A 590 13.75 -9.42 -12.91
N ASN A 591 14.20 -8.19 -12.75
CA ASN A 591 15.07 -7.80 -11.64
C ASN A 591 14.40 -7.85 -10.26
N ASN A 592 15.21 -7.84 -9.19
CA ASN A 592 14.79 -7.98 -7.80
C ASN A 592 14.03 -6.77 -7.26
N SER A 593 14.03 -5.62 -7.95
CA SER A 593 13.18 -4.48 -7.59
C SER A 593 11.69 -4.76 -7.77
N ARG A 594 11.36 -5.76 -8.60
CA ARG A 594 10.00 -6.22 -8.85
C ARG A 594 9.77 -7.60 -8.25
N ILE A 595 10.66 -8.55 -8.46
CA ILE A 595 10.54 -9.92 -7.96
C ILE A 595 11.19 -10.00 -6.59
N SER A 596 10.37 -9.86 -5.55
CA SER A 596 10.84 -9.92 -4.16
C SER A 596 11.23 -11.35 -3.76
N ALA A 597 12.17 -11.44 -2.82
CA ALA A 597 12.54 -12.71 -2.21
C ALA A 597 11.31 -13.40 -1.57
N PRO A 598 11.30 -14.75 -1.51
CA PRO A 598 10.28 -15.48 -0.78
C PRO A 598 10.17 -15.00 0.66
N LYS A 599 8.98 -15.04 1.21
CA LYS A 599 8.70 -14.49 2.55
C LYS A 599 7.80 -15.43 3.35
N VAL A 600 8.18 -15.64 4.63
CA VAL A 600 7.32 -16.24 5.65
C VAL A 600 6.93 -15.17 6.67
N LEU A 601 5.65 -15.07 6.95
CA LEU A 601 5.12 -14.36 8.11
C LEU A 601 4.58 -15.39 9.08
N ALA A 602 4.84 -15.23 10.37
CA ALA A 602 4.20 -16.04 11.41
C ALA A 602 3.82 -15.14 12.58
N TYR A 603 2.79 -15.53 13.29
CA TYR A 603 2.37 -14.84 14.50
C TYR A 603 1.81 -15.82 15.53
N ILE A 604 1.97 -15.46 16.78
CA ILE A 604 1.22 -16.05 17.90
C ILE A 604 0.63 -14.94 18.74
N GLN A 605 -0.63 -15.10 19.14
CA GLN A 605 -1.34 -14.21 20.04
C GLN A 605 -2.00 -15.02 21.14
N VAL A 606 -1.70 -14.67 22.38
CA VAL A 606 -2.30 -15.31 23.56
C VAL A 606 -3.06 -14.27 24.39
N ARG A 607 -4.13 -14.72 25.05
CA ARG A 607 -4.95 -13.94 25.99
C ARG A 607 -5.02 -14.71 27.31
N PRO A 608 -3.93 -14.66 28.12
CA PRO A 608 -3.80 -15.50 29.32
C PRO A 608 -4.83 -15.18 30.39
N ILE A 609 -5.25 -13.91 30.48
CA ILE A 609 -6.30 -13.41 31.37
C ILE A 609 -7.20 -12.42 30.64
N ARG A 610 -8.37 -12.13 31.22
CA ARG A 610 -9.30 -11.15 30.67
C ARG A 610 -8.62 -9.77 30.53
N GLY A 611 -8.77 -9.15 29.37
CA GLY A 611 -8.21 -7.84 29.05
C GLY A 611 -6.74 -7.87 28.58
N LEU A 612 -5.94 -8.88 28.89
CA LEU A 612 -4.54 -8.98 28.47
C LEU A 612 -4.43 -9.74 27.15
N SER A 613 -3.75 -9.12 26.20
CA SER A 613 -3.33 -9.73 24.93
C SER A 613 -1.84 -9.59 24.76
N VAL A 614 -1.14 -10.68 24.49
CA VAL A 614 0.30 -10.72 24.22
C VAL A 614 0.54 -11.38 22.87
N GLY A 615 1.40 -10.85 22.06
CA GLY A 615 1.69 -11.37 20.74
C GLY A 615 3.16 -11.26 20.35
N LEU A 616 3.57 -12.17 19.48
CA LEU A 616 4.87 -12.18 18.81
C LEU A 616 4.61 -12.34 17.31
N ASP A 617 5.19 -11.45 16.50
CA ASP A 617 5.21 -11.56 15.05
C ASP A 617 6.61 -11.87 14.57
N MET A 618 6.73 -12.69 13.55
CA MET A 618 7.96 -13.01 12.86
C MET A 618 7.82 -12.67 11.37
N LEU A 619 8.83 -12.03 10.82
CA LEU A 619 9.06 -11.91 9.40
C LEU A 619 10.39 -12.57 9.07
N HIS A 620 10.36 -13.56 8.18
CA HIS A 620 11.54 -14.14 7.57
C HIS A 620 11.52 -13.88 6.07
N ALA A 621 12.48 -13.11 5.58
CA ALA A 621 12.75 -12.92 4.17
C ALA A 621 13.90 -13.82 3.77
N PHE A 622 13.69 -14.72 2.82
CA PHE A 622 14.72 -15.61 2.31
C PHE A 622 15.77 -14.86 1.50
N GLY A 623 16.94 -15.45 1.37
CA GLY A 623 17.98 -14.93 0.49
C GLY A 623 17.58 -15.08 -0.99
N GLN A 624 18.06 -14.14 -1.82
CA GLN A 624 17.81 -14.15 -3.26
C GLN A 624 19.10 -13.83 -4.02
N ASN A 625 19.60 -14.83 -4.79
CA ASN A 625 20.79 -14.70 -5.61
C ASN A 625 20.47 -15.14 -7.04
N ARG A 626 19.82 -14.26 -7.81
CA ARG A 626 19.27 -14.56 -9.14
C ARG A 626 20.17 -14.10 -10.29
N PHE A 627 21.12 -13.19 -10.01
CA PHE A 627 21.98 -12.54 -10.99
C PHE A 627 23.44 -12.69 -10.62
N GLN A 628 24.30 -12.61 -11.63
CA GLN A 628 25.76 -12.59 -11.43
C GLN A 628 26.27 -11.15 -11.60
N PRO A 629 27.29 -10.74 -10.83
CA PRO A 629 27.95 -9.47 -11.04
C PRO A 629 28.65 -9.46 -12.41
N ASN A 630 28.83 -8.27 -12.96
CA ASN A 630 29.60 -8.08 -14.19
C ASN A 630 31.04 -8.63 -13.99
N ALA A 631 31.45 -9.55 -14.85
CA ALA A 631 32.73 -10.27 -14.71
C ALA A 631 33.96 -9.34 -14.76
N LYS A 632 33.87 -8.15 -15.41
CA LYS A 632 35.00 -7.20 -15.51
C LYS A 632 35.07 -6.24 -14.33
N THR A 633 33.92 -5.82 -13.78
CA THR A 633 33.86 -4.80 -12.73
C THR A 633 33.56 -5.35 -11.35
N GLY A 634 33.10 -6.59 -11.24
CA GLY A 634 32.61 -7.19 -10.00
C GLY A 634 31.33 -6.54 -9.46
N SER A 635 30.71 -5.63 -10.19
CA SER A 635 29.56 -4.83 -9.76
C SER A 635 28.26 -5.42 -10.30
N TYR A 636 27.18 -5.31 -9.51
CA TYR A 636 25.81 -5.61 -9.97
C TYR A 636 25.21 -4.42 -10.68
N THR A 637 24.32 -4.70 -11.62
CA THR A 637 23.43 -3.68 -12.21
C THR A 637 22.31 -3.33 -11.21
N TYR A 638 21.74 -2.13 -11.35
CA TYR A 638 20.57 -1.72 -10.56
C TYR A 638 19.42 -2.73 -10.68
N GLY A 639 18.93 -3.15 -9.52
CA GLY A 639 17.86 -4.16 -9.43
C GLY A 639 18.35 -5.60 -9.42
N GLU A 640 19.65 -5.88 -9.55
CA GLU A 640 20.22 -7.23 -9.72
C GLU A 640 21.08 -7.67 -8.53
N GLY A 641 21.34 -6.81 -7.57
CA GLY A 641 22.18 -7.14 -6.42
C GLY A 641 21.62 -8.33 -5.62
N ARG A 642 22.53 -9.13 -5.07
CA ARG A 642 22.22 -10.28 -4.21
C ARG A 642 21.56 -9.78 -2.92
N VAL A 643 20.42 -10.36 -2.55
CA VAL A 643 19.70 -10.03 -1.30
C VAL A 643 19.98 -11.15 -0.27
N PRO A 644 20.59 -10.85 0.88
CA PRO A 644 20.76 -11.79 1.98
C PRO A 644 19.42 -12.08 2.69
N GLU A 645 19.33 -13.24 3.34
CA GLU A 645 18.20 -13.57 4.20
C GLU A 645 18.27 -12.81 5.53
N TYR A 646 17.11 -12.55 6.12
CA TYR A 646 17.02 -12.03 7.48
C TYR A 646 15.72 -12.45 8.16
N THR A 647 15.77 -12.49 9.51
CA THR A 647 14.60 -12.75 10.35
C THR A 647 14.47 -11.66 11.39
N VAL A 648 13.27 -11.12 11.54
CA VAL A 648 12.93 -10.09 12.53
C VAL A 648 11.74 -10.56 13.36
N PHE A 649 11.83 -10.36 14.67
CA PHE A 649 10.74 -10.61 15.61
C PHE A 649 10.26 -9.32 16.21
N ASN A 650 8.93 -9.17 16.32
CA ASN A 650 8.29 -8.04 16.99
C ASN A 650 7.42 -8.55 18.14
N PHE A 651 7.56 -7.93 19.30
CA PHE A 651 6.71 -8.20 20.46
C PHE A 651 5.63 -7.13 20.59
N LYS A 652 4.43 -7.53 21.02
CA LYS A 652 3.33 -6.61 21.27
C LYS A 652 2.49 -7.09 22.46
N SER A 653 2.02 -6.15 23.24
CA SER A 653 1.14 -6.42 24.38
C SER A 653 0.12 -5.31 24.53
N SER A 654 -1.08 -5.66 25.02
CA SER A 654 -2.08 -4.67 25.39
C SER A 654 -2.92 -5.18 26.53
N TYR A 655 -3.30 -4.25 27.43
CA TYR A 655 -4.15 -4.54 28.57
C TYR A 655 -5.35 -3.58 28.59
N GLU A 656 -6.56 -4.13 28.53
CA GLU A 656 -7.80 -3.39 28.73
C GLU A 656 -8.07 -3.33 30.24
N ILE A 657 -7.74 -2.20 30.88
CA ILE A 657 -7.93 -1.97 32.32
C ILE A 657 -9.43 -2.03 32.65
N ASN A 658 -10.23 -1.41 31.77
CA ASN A 658 -11.69 -1.45 31.82
C ASN A 658 -12.26 -1.11 30.43
N LYS A 659 -13.58 -0.86 30.32
CA LYS A 659 -14.23 -0.52 29.05
C LYS A 659 -13.74 0.78 28.41
N SER A 660 -13.20 1.70 29.23
CA SER A 660 -12.74 3.02 28.80
C SER A 660 -11.23 3.12 28.60
N TRP A 661 -10.43 2.43 29.41
CA TRP A 661 -8.97 2.57 29.43
C TRP A 661 -8.26 1.32 28.91
N ARG A 662 -7.32 1.53 28.00
CA ARG A 662 -6.40 0.51 27.49
C ARG A 662 -4.98 1.05 27.48
N VAL A 663 -4.03 0.23 27.89
CA VAL A 663 -2.60 0.45 27.74
C VAL A 663 -2.06 -0.56 26.77
N ALA A 664 -1.18 -0.14 25.86
CA ALA A 664 -0.58 -1.03 24.86
C ALA A 664 0.88 -0.65 24.63
N GLY A 665 1.70 -1.63 24.33
CA GLY A 665 3.10 -1.42 24.01
C GLY A 665 3.65 -2.50 23.12
N GLY A 666 4.73 -2.19 22.44
CA GLY A 666 5.40 -3.12 21.53
C GLY A 666 6.89 -2.84 21.42
N ILE A 667 7.58 -3.83 20.91
CA ILE A 667 9.02 -3.77 20.61
C ILE A 667 9.22 -4.24 19.18
N GLU A 668 9.66 -3.35 18.33
CA GLU A 668 10.10 -3.67 16.97
C GLU A 668 11.54 -4.17 17.01
N ASN A 669 11.87 -5.13 16.16
CA ASN A 669 13.17 -5.78 16.11
C ASN A 669 13.65 -6.21 17.52
N LEU A 670 12.85 -7.08 18.16
CA LEU A 670 13.01 -7.51 19.56
C LEU A 670 14.43 -8.00 19.89
N LEU A 671 15.10 -8.66 18.94
CA LEU A 671 16.43 -9.24 19.13
C LEU A 671 17.57 -8.30 18.72
N ASN A 672 17.27 -7.05 18.42
CA ASN A 672 18.22 -6.05 17.90
C ASN A 672 19.06 -6.59 16.72
N ARG A 673 18.41 -7.27 15.80
CA ARG A 673 19.09 -7.83 14.62
C ARG A 673 19.62 -6.71 13.74
N SER A 674 20.91 -6.70 13.47
CA SER A 674 21.52 -5.87 12.45
C SER A 674 21.29 -6.51 11.09
N TYR A 675 20.64 -5.80 10.16
CA TYR A 675 20.35 -6.22 8.80
C TYR A 675 20.14 -5.02 7.89
N GLN A 676 20.11 -5.26 6.58
CA GLN A 676 19.76 -4.25 5.58
C GLN A 676 18.43 -4.66 4.91
N PRO A 677 17.52 -3.70 4.62
CA PRO A 677 16.33 -3.97 3.82
C PRO A 677 16.71 -4.49 2.43
N ALA A 678 15.80 -5.25 1.81
CA ALA A 678 16.06 -5.83 0.48
C ALA A 678 16.52 -4.82 -0.57
N ILE A 679 15.94 -3.59 -0.53
CA ILE A 679 16.32 -2.50 -1.45
C ILE A 679 17.80 -2.10 -1.32
N ALA A 680 18.35 -2.12 -0.12
CA ALA A 680 19.76 -1.77 0.12
C ALA A 680 20.70 -2.69 -0.67
N TRP A 681 20.28 -3.91 -0.89
CA TRP A 681 21.07 -4.91 -1.61
C TRP A 681 20.76 -4.94 -3.10
N TRP A 682 19.47 -5.07 -3.49
CA TRP A 682 19.17 -5.20 -4.90
C TRP A 682 19.41 -3.92 -5.70
N ALA A 683 19.33 -2.72 -5.08
CA ALA A 683 19.61 -1.48 -5.78
C ALA A 683 21.05 -1.36 -6.27
N ALA A 684 21.98 -2.08 -5.63
CA ALA A 684 23.41 -2.10 -6.01
C ALA A 684 24.02 -0.68 -6.14
N ARG A 685 23.62 0.23 -5.23
CA ARG A 685 24.08 1.63 -5.22
C ARG A 685 24.60 2.01 -3.83
N ASP A 686 25.64 2.81 -3.80
CA ASP A 686 26.24 3.32 -2.57
C ASP A 686 25.20 4.10 -1.73
N SER A 687 24.43 4.99 -2.35
CA SER A 687 23.40 5.82 -1.69
C SER A 687 22.23 5.05 -1.09
N ASP A 688 21.92 3.88 -1.66
CA ASP A 688 20.79 3.04 -1.24
C ASP A 688 21.21 1.93 -0.27
N PHE A 689 22.54 1.74 -0.07
CA PHE A 689 23.06 0.74 0.86
C PHE A 689 22.97 1.27 2.30
N VAL A 690 21.86 0.97 2.95
CA VAL A 690 21.48 1.50 4.28
C VAL A 690 21.16 0.36 5.25
N ASN A 691 21.41 0.58 6.55
CA ASN A 691 20.98 -0.34 7.60
C ASN A 691 19.48 -0.19 7.88
N ALA A 692 18.89 -1.26 8.41
CA ALA A 692 17.54 -1.24 8.97
C ALA A 692 17.53 -0.69 10.40
N LEU A 693 16.33 -0.35 10.88
CA LEU A 693 16.11 0.13 12.23
C LEU A 693 16.50 -0.94 13.28
N GLY A 694 17.25 -0.53 14.31
CA GLY A 694 17.52 -1.32 15.51
C GLY A 694 16.27 -1.46 16.39
N THR A 695 16.42 -2.05 17.57
CA THR A 695 15.31 -2.23 18.51
C THR A 695 14.67 -0.89 18.87
N ARG A 696 13.33 -0.80 18.72
CA ARG A 696 12.53 0.37 19.07
C ARG A 696 11.33 -0.05 19.92
N GLY A 697 11.10 0.68 21.02
CA GLY A 697 9.95 0.47 21.89
C GLY A 697 8.84 1.50 21.62
N THR A 698 7.61 1.09 21.84
CA THR A 698 6.40 1.95 21.78
C THR A 698 5.56 1.69 23.03
N LEU A 699 5.01 2.76 23.63
CA LEU A 699 4.04 2.70 24.70
C LEU A 699 2.88 3.65 24.38
N MET A 700 1.65 3.17 24.51
CA MET A 700 0.43 3.93 24.20
C MET A 700 -0.61 3.77 25.30
N VAL A 701 -1.34 4.84 25.57
CA VAL A 701 -2.53 4.87 26.40
C VAL A 701 -3.71 5.33 25.56
N GLU A 702 -4.83 4.65 25.72
CA GLU A 702 -6.06 4.90 24.98
C GLU A 702 -7.23 5.05 25.94
N TYR A 703 -8.05 6.08 25.70
CA TYR A 703 -9.29 6.34 26.43
C TYR A 703 -10.47 6.34 25.46
N ARG A 704 -11.53 5.58 25.80
CA ARG A 704 -12.79 5.47 25.05
C ARG A 704 -13.94 5.97 25.90
N PHE A 705 -14.88 6.72 25.29
CA PHE A 705 -16.06 7.29 25.99
C PHE A 705 -17.33 7.31 25.13
#